data_33b03b7903647da21a39a03e918ea4c9
#
_entry.id   33b03b7903647da21a39a03e918ea4c9
#
_cell.length_a   1.000
_cell.length_b   1.000
_cell.length_c   1.000
_cell.angle_alpha   90.00
_cell.angle_beta   90.00
_cell.angle_gamma   90.00
#
_symmetry.space_group_name_H-M   'P 1'
#
loop_
_entity.id
_entity.type
_entity.pdbx_description
1 polymer ?
#
loop_
_entity_poly.entity_id
_entity_poly.type
_entity_poly.pdbx_seq_one_letter_code
_entity_poly.pdbx_strand_id
1 'polypeptide(L)'
;MTSPLRTPIFLSAVAFLSLPSSGFAQDQSAPASPADKAESDQADGAQESEDYDQAEDEDVIIVQGIRRPRRVQDQPVRVEVLPREEIEEKAIMRPGNIATLVNETGGVRVQITSPALGDANIQIQGLEGRYTQLLADNLPLFGGQASSLGLLQIPPTDLGQVEVIKGSVSALYGASALGGVINLISKRPGDAFEAEALFNITSRNGQDFTSYVAAPVSSNLGLSLTTGAHRQSAQDIDGDGWADMPGYDRFVARPRLQFNGDDGSSVYLTLGAMTEDRVGGTLPGRTVPDGTSFVQAQETDRFDAGVVISKPLSDSTTLGVRGSAMQQDHIHQFGDVIEDDRHISVFGETSVTIIDGATSLVGGVAFQSDRYRSETFPAFDYTYDVPGLFGQVEYEASLDLTLAASARVDFHNEFGTQFSPRFSALYRPGSWTIRGSVSRGFFAPTPFVDEIQAAGLSRLEPLRDLEAETAQTASLDFSYSDGPWEANATLFGANIDNATRLEEIAPERVQIVNIDGITRMRGTELLLRYKNDGFTVTGSYVFVDTSEPDPNGIGRSQLPLTPRHTAGLVAIWEEHGSHRLGFEAYYTGRQELEDNPFRERSRPYFFLGLLGEVTRGNVSFFLNAENLLNIRQTRYDPLLLPQRAASGEWTVDAWAPLEGFTLNGGFRLKFGS
;
A
#
# COMPACT_ATOMS: atom_id res chain seq x y z
N MET A 1 -21.94 -29.17 18.76
CA MET A 1 -22.96 -28.24 19.29
C MET A 1 -22.91 -27.05 18.35
N THR A 2 -23.93 -26.87 17.56
CA THR A 2 -24.02 -25.86 16.50
C THR A 2 -24.19 -24.48 17.13
N SER A 3 -23.19 -23.64 17.02
CA SER A 3 -23.33 -22.20 17.28
C SER A 3 -24.13 -21.57 16.13
N PRO A 4 -25.14 -20.73 16.37
CA PRO A 4 -25.92 -20.15 15.29
C PRO A 4 -25.11 -19.03 14.61
N LEU A 5 -24.88 -19.21 13.30
CA LEU A 5 -24.48 -18.13 12.40
C LEU A 5 -25.33 -16.89 12.65
N ARG A 6 -24.71 -15.80 13.03
CA ARG A 6 -25.36 -14.51 13.18
C ARG A 6 -25.86 -14.07 11.81
N THR A 7 -27.15 -14.01 11.65
CA THR A 7 -27.82 -13.43 10.46
C THR A 7 -27.39 -11.96 10.36
N PRO A 8 -26.86 -11.47 9.24
CA PRO A 8 -26.53 -10.07 9.08
C PRO A 8 -27.80 -9.23 9.14
N ILE A 9 -27.87 -8.35 10.12
CA ILE A 9 -28.92 -7.33 10.23
C ILE A 9 -28.55 -6.23 9.23
N PHE A 10 -29.15 -6.27 8.05
CA PHE A 10 -29.20 -5.12 7.16
C PHE A 10 -30.02 -4.00 7.82
N LEU A 11 -29.34 -3.12 8.55
CA LEU A 11 -29.96 -1.86 8.96
C LEU A 11 -29.92 -0.91 7.77
N SER A 12 -31.03 -0.83 7.06
CA SER A 12 -31.32 0.24 6.10
C SER A 12 -31.53 1.56 6.86
N ALA A 13 -30.44 2.23 7.19
CA ALA A 13 -30.47 3.58 7.74
C ALA A 13 -30.05 4.59 6.66
N VAL A 14 -30.93 4.81 5.69
CA VAL A 14 -30.91 6.04 4.90
C VAL A 14 -31.68 7.08 5.69
N ALA A 15 -31.04 7.72 6.65
CA ALA A 15 -31.58 8.90 7.30
C ALA A 15 -31.21 10.13 6.47
N PHE A 16 -32.16 10.61 5.69
CA PHE A 16 -32.12 11.96 5.13
C PHE A 16 -32.18 12.97 6.29
N LEU A 17 -31.04 13.55 6.64
CA LEU A 17 -30.98 14.75 7.47
C LEU A 17 -31.41 15.93 6.61
N SER A 18 -32.72 16.30 6.68
CA SER A 18 -33.21 17.57 6.20
C SER A 18 -32.79 18.67 7.20
N LEU A 19 -31.81 19.48 6.82
CA LEU A 19 -31.50 20.73 7.50
C LEU A 19 -32.44 21.81 7.02
N PRO A 20 -32.99 22.66 7.90
CA PRO A 20 -33.91 23.75 7.50
C PRO A 20 -33.12 24.88 6.83
N SER A 21 -33.56 25.29 5.65
CA SER A 21 -33.12 26.50 4.95
C SER A 21 -33.52 27.73 5.71
N SER A 22 -32.60 28.43 6.34
CA SER A 22 -32.79 29.80 6.78
C SER A 22 -32.45 30.74 5.63
N GLY A 23 -33.48 31.35 5.04
CA GLY A 23 -33.34 32.39 4.04
C GLY A 23 -32.70 33.65 4.64
N PHE A 24 -31.73 34.21 3.94
CA PHE A 24 -31.30 35.59 4.10
C PHE A 24 -31.61 36.38 2.83
N ALA A 25 -32.25 37.53 3.08
CA ALA A 25 -32.76 38.47 2.11
C ALA A 25 -31.62 39.17 1.34
N GLN A 26 -31.88 39.37 0.05
CA GLN A 26 -31.17 40.32 -0.82
C GLN A 26 -31.28 41.73 -0.29
N ASP A 27 -30.16 42.48 -0.27
CA ASP A 27 -30.22 43.93 -0.43
C ASP A 27 -29.24 44.38 -1.53
N GLN A 28 -29.79 45.09 -2.50
CA GLN A 28 -29.11 45.67 -3.66
C GLN A 28 -28.58 47.05 -3.30
N SER A 29 -27.33 47.36 -3.62
CA SER A 29 -26.99 48.69 -4.20
C SER A 29 -25.54 48.72 -4.69
N ALA A 30 -25.36 48.88 -5.99
CA ALA A 30 -24.18 49.48 -6.66
C ALA A 30 -24.53 50.94 -6.97
N PRO A 31 -23.67 51.81 -7.57
CA PRO A 31 -22.23 51.76 -7.83
C PRO A 31 -21.48 53.09 -7.52
N ALA A 32 -20.19 53.12 -7.59
CA ALA A 32 -19.41 54.25 -8.19
C ALA A 32 -17.88 53.99 -8.20
N SER A 33 -17.32 54.04 -9.38
CA SER A 33 -15.89 54.33 -9.72
C SER A 33 -15.83 55.86 -10.07
N PRO A 34 -14.62 56.51 -10.34
CA PRO A 34 -13.24 56.07 -10.49
C PRO A 34 -12.15 57.07 -9.99
N ALA A 35 -10.86 56.67 -10.18
CA ALA A 35 -9.64 57.49 -10.43
C ALA A 35 -9.02 58.27 -9.24
N ASP A 36 -7.73 58.15 -8.98
CA ASP A 36 -6.62 58.75 -9.73
C ASP A 36 -5.24 58.32 -9.18
N LYS A 37 -4.24 58.47 -10.04
CA LYS A 37 -2.82 58.18 -9.95
C LYS A 37 -2.08 58.88 -8.80
N ALA A 38 -1.01 58.27 -8.29
CA ALA A 38 0.29 58.88 -8.17
C ALA A 38 1.41 57.87 -7.88
N GLU A 39 2.44 57.89 -8.72
CA GLU A 39 3.76 57.26 -8.54
C GLU A 39 4.50 57.84 -7.33
N SER A 40 5.24 56.99 -6.61
CA SER A 40 6.55 57.35 -6.09
C SER A 40 7.41 56.12 -5.78
N ASP A 41 8.53 56.01 -6.47
CA ASP A 41 9.69 55.15 -6.15
C ASP A 41 10.16 55.33 -4.69
N GLN A 42 10.46 54.17 -4.04
CA GLN A 42 11.71 54.01 -3.26
C GLN A 42 11.94 52.56 -2.93
N ALA A 43 13.12 52.08 -3.33
CA ALA A 43 13.68 50.80 -2.93
C ALA A 43 13.98 50.78 -1.43
N ASP A 44 13.64 49.69 -0.76
CA ASP A 44 14.52 49.11 0.26
C ASP A 44 14.18 47.65 0.55
N GLY A 45 15.23 46.85 0.80
CA GLY A 45 15.16 45.41 0.87
C GLY A 45 14.26 44.88 1.99
N ALA A 46 13.40 43.98 1.62
CA ALA A 46 12.69 43.13 2.53
C ALA A 46 12.96 41.68 2.13
N GLN A 47 13.40 40.91 3.10
CA GLN A 47 13.52 39.47 3.10
C GLN A 47 12.24 38.88 2.54
N GLU A 48 12.38 38.08 1.48
CA GLU A 48 11.34 37.20 1.01
C GLU A 48 11.09 36.15 2.11
N SER A 49 10.07 36.37 2.93
CA SER A 49 9.33 35.33 3.54
C SER A 49 8.62 34.60 2.36
N GLU A 50 9.06 33.42 2.02
CA GLU A 50 8.32 32.56 1.11
C GLU A 50 6.95 32.21 1.75
N ASP A 51 6.00 33.12 1.59
CA ASP A 51 4.57 32.83 1.68
C ASP A 51 4.30 31.85 0.55
N TYR A 52 4.07 30.57 0.89
CA TYR A 52 3.52 29.58 -0.02
C TYR A 52 2.06 29.93 -0.28
N ASP A 53 1.87 31.02 -1.03
CA ASP A 53 0.60 31.31 -1.68
C ASP A 53 0.29 30.12 -2.59
N GLN A 54 -0.85 29.49 -2.36
CA GLN A 54 -1.43 28.45 -3.19
C GLN A 54 -1.73 29.04 -4.57
N ALA A 55 -0.69 29.20 -5.39
CA ALA A 55 -0.87 29.24 -6.82
C ALA A 55 -1.20 27.80 -7.24
N GLU A 56 -2.33 27.64 -7.88
CA GLU A 56 -2.78 26.43 -8.57
C GLU A 56 -1.80 26.08 -9.71
N ASP A 57 -0.60 25.61 -9.33
CA ASP A 57 0.29 24.86 -10.19
C ASP A 57 -0.05 23.39 -9.94
N GLU A 58 -0.97 22.85 -10.76
CA GLU A 58 -1.46 21.47 -10.72
C GLU A 58 -0.35 20.41 -10.80
N ASP A 59 0.91 20.79 -10.95
CA ASP A 59 2.07 19.89 -11.15
C ASP A 59 3.02 19.75 -9.95
N VAL A 60 2.76 20.38 -8.80
CA VAL A 60 3.67 20.32 -7.64
C VAL A 60 3.26 19.22 -6.67
N ILE A 61 3.85 18.04 -6.81
CA ILE A 61 3.63 16.90 -5.90
C ILE A 61 4.56 17.00 -4.68
N ILE A 62 3.97 17.10 -3.47
CA ILE A 62 4.71 17.15 -2.19
C ILE A 62 4.68 15.77 -1.54
N VAL A 63 5.84 15.20 -1.26
CA VAL A 63 6.01 13.94 -0.52
C VAL A 63 5.88 14.20 0.96
N GLN A 64 5.04 13.44 1.65
CA GLN A 64 4.81 13.50 3.08
C GLN A 64 5.49 12.37 3.87
N GLY A 65 5.76 11.23 3.25
CA GLY A 65 6.35 10.05 3.86
C GLY A 65 7.80 10.20 4.30
N ILE A 66 8.47 11.28 3.94
CA ILE A 66 9.81 11.62 4.42
C ILE A 66 9.66 12.79 5.39
N ARG A 67 10.26 12.70 6.56
CA ARG A 67 10.13 13.60 7.72
C ARG A 67 10.01 15.10 7.45
N ARG A 68 10.45 15.56 6.28
CA ARG A 68 10.31 16.92 5.78
C ARG A 68 9.49 16.88 4.49
N PRO A 69 8.27 17.42 4.46
CA PRO A 69 7.50 17.57 3.23
C PRO A 69 8.29 18.42 2.21
N ARG A 70 8.50 17.89 1.01
CA ARG A 70 9.19 18.54 -0.11
C ARG A 70 8.63 18.04 -1.43
N ARG A 71 8.91 18.74 -2.51
CA ARG A 71 8.62 18.27 -3.88
C ARG A 71 9.34 16.96 -4.14
N VAL A 72 8.73 16.06 -4.90
CA VAL A 72 9.31 14.74 -5.25
C VAL A 72 10.73 14.89 -5.82
N GLN A 73 10.95 15.88 -6.69
CA GLN A 73 12.24 16.14 -7.30
C GLN A 73 13.35 16.56 -6.32
N ASP A 74 12.97 17.12 -5.17
CA ASP A 74 13.89 17.64 -4.15
C ASP A 74 14.24 16.60 -3.09
N GLN A 75 13.66 15.38 -3.18
CA GLN A 75 13.93 14.31 -2.26
C GLN A 75 15.25 13.59 -2.61
N PRO A 76 16.18 13.43 -1.64
CA PRO A 76 17.41 12.65 -1.86
C PRO A 76 17.18 11.15 -1.90
N VAL A 77 15.96 10.71 -1.62
CA VAL A 77 15.48 9.34 -1.70
C VAL A 77 14.49 9.25 -2.84
N ARG A 78 14.55 8.18 -3.66
CA ARG A 78 13.54 7.98 -4.70
C ARG A 78 12.19 7.69 -4.06
N VAL A 79 11.22 8.52 -4.36
CA VAL A 79 9.80 8.32 -4.06
C VAL A 79 9.04 8.36 -5.37
N GLU A 80 8.23 7.38 -5.60
CA GLU A 80 7.26 7.35 -6.70
C GLU A 80 5.90 7.71 -6.12
N VAL A 81 5.20 8.62 -6.78
CA VAL A 81 3.92 9.12 -6.29
C VAL A 81 2.85 8.89 -7.35
N LEU A 82 1.77 8.24 -6.94
CA LEU A 82 0.55 8.18 -7.71
C LEU A 82 -0.34 9.34 -7.27
N PRO A 83 -0.57 10.33 -8.15
CA PRO A 83 -1.40 11.47 -7.83
C PRO A 83 -2.89 11.11 -7.84
N ARG A 84 -3.72 12.04 -7.36
CA ARG A 84 -5.17 11.84 -7.24
C ARG A 84 -5.85 11.45 -8.54
N GLU A 85 -5.48 12.06 -9.67
CA GLU A 85 -6.07 11.76 -10.99
C GLU A 85 -5.86 10.29 -11.36
N GLU A 86 -4.65 9.76 -11.16
CA GLU A 86 -4.32 8.37 -11.43
C GLU A 86 -5.06 7.42 -10.46
N ILE A 87 -5.18 7.81 -9.18
CA ILE A 87 -5.96 7.07 -8.18
C ILE A 87 -7.45 7.02 -8.57
N GLU A 88 -8.03 8.13 -8.99
CA GLU A 88 -9.45 8.21 -9.39
C GLU A 88 -9.77 7.35 -10.60
N GLU A 89 -8.83 7.19 -11.51
CA GLU A 89 -8.93 6.28 -12.64
C GLU A 89 -8.94 4.82 -12.18
N LYS A 90 -7.97 4.44 -11.34
CA LYS A 90 -7.84 3.07 -10.86
C LYS A 90 -8.95 2.67 -9.87
N ALA A 91 -9.46 3.63 -9.11
CA ALA A 91 -10.56 3.41 -8.17
C ALA A 91 -11.85 2.91 -8.84
N ILE A 92 -12.10 3.24 -10.10
CA ILE A 92 -13.27 2.73 -10.83
C ILE A 92 -13.05 1.32 -11.41
N MET A 93 -11.82 0.83 -11.47
CA MET A 93 -11.54 -0.54 -11.90
C MET A 93 -11.81 -1.52 -10.75
N ARG A 94 -11.23 -1.30 -9.57
CA ARG A 94 -11.45 -2.10 -8.36
C ARG A 94 -11.73 -1.22 -7.13
N PRO A 95 -12.97 -0.75 -6.97
CA PRO A 95 -13.32 0.17 -5.87
C PRO A 95 -13.13 -0.41 -4.47
N GLY A 96 -13.09 -1.72 -4.36
CA GLY A 96 -13.02 -2.43 -3.08
C GLY A 96 -11.64 -2.46 -2.44
N ASN A 97 -10.55 -2.25 -3.21
CA ASN A 97 -9.20 -2.38 -2.67
C ASN A 97 -8.15 -1.63 -3.49
N ILE A 98 -6.98 -1.42 -2.87
CA ILE A 98 -5.85 -0.70 -3.48
C ILE A 98 -4.86 -1.60 -4.25
N ALA A 99 -5.09 -2.92 -4.34
CA ALA A 99 -4.13 -3.84 -4.93
C ALA A 99 -3.80 -3.49 -6.39
N THR A 100 -4.82 -3.21 -7.20
CA THR A 100 -4.64 -2.80 -8.60
C THR A 100 -3.85 -1.50 -8.70
N LEU A 101 -4.17 -0.52 -7.85
CA LEU A 101 -3.53 0.79 -7.81
C LEU A 101 -2.00 0.67 -7.63
N VAL A 102 -1.54 -0.13 -6.66
CA VAL A 102 -0.11 -0.27 -6.38
C VAL A 102 0.60 -1.20 -7.36
N ASN A 103 -0.09 -2.18 -7.96
CA ASN A 103 0.49 -3.14 -8.89
C ASN A 103 0.96 -2.52 -10.23
N GLU A 104 0.48 -1.33 -10.56
CA GLU A 104 0.88 -0.60 -11.76
C GLU A 104 2.12 0.28 -11.57
N THR A 105 2.52 0.47 -10.33
CA THR A 105 3.76 1.18 -9.99
C THR A 105 4.97 0.35 -10.46
N GLY A 106 5.87 0.93 -11.21
CA GLY A 106 7.08 0.24 -11.68
C GLY A 106 7.83 -0.44 -10.54
N GLY A 107 8.24 -1.70 -10.71
CA GLY A 107 8.96 -2.46 -9.69
C GLY A 107 8.15 -2.87 -8.46
N VAL A 108 6.84 -2.59 -8.45
CA VAL A 108 5.90 -3.09 -7.43
C VAL A 108 5.05 -4.19 -8.02
N ARG A 109 4.78 -5.23 -7.26
CA ARG A 109 3.94 -6.34 -7.67
C ARG A 109 3.07 -6.79 -6.51
N VAL A 110 1.79 -7.01 -6.79
CA VAL A 110 0.87 -7.67 -5.87
C VAL A 110 0.86 -9.16 -6.20
N GLN A 111 1.30 -9.98 -5.25
CA GLN A 111 1.36 -11.44 -5.34
C GLN A 111 0.27 -12.05 -4.46
N ILE A 112 -0.58 -12.90 -5.04
CA ILE A 112 -1.55 -13.71 -4.27
C ILE A 112 -0.77 -14.75 -3.47
N THR A 113 -0.97 -14.77 -2.16
CA THR A 113 -0.30 -15.68 -1.21
C THR A 113 -1.21 -16.81 -0.73
N SER A 114 -2.53 -16.57 -0.67
CA SER A 114 -3.52 -17.61 -0.37
C SER A 114 -4.59 -17.65 -1.47
N PRO A 115 -4.51 -18.59 -2.42
CA PRO A 115 -5.52 -18.72 -3.47
C PRO A 115 -6.93 -18.91 -2.94
N ALA A 116 -7.10 -19.60 -1.81
CA ALA A 116 -8.40 -19.87 -1.22
C ALA A 116 -9.12 -18.62 -0.70
N LEU A 117 -8.39 -17.74 0.00
CA LEU A 117 -8.94 -16.50 0.56
C LEU A 117 -8.60 -15.27 -0.28
N GLY A 118 -7.73 -15.41 -1.28
CA GLY A 118 -7.31 -14.32 -2.15
C GLY A 118 -6.39 -13.31 -1.47
N ASP A 119 -5.73 -13.69 -0.38
CA ASP A 119 -4.76 -12.85 0.30
C ASP A 119 -3.61 -12.51 -0.62
N ALA A 120 -3.05 -11.33 -0.47
CA ALA A 120 -2.00 -10.85 -1.35
C ALA A 120 -1.00 -9.97 -0.62
N ASN A 121 0.25 -10.05 -1.01
CA ASN A 121 1.36 -9.26 -0.52
C ASN A 121 1.84 -8.28 -1.57
N ILE A 122 2.54 -7.21 -1.14
CA ILE A 122 3.21 -6.26 -2.03
C ILE A 122 4.71 -6.54 -2.03
N GLN A 123 5.21 -6.99 -3.17
CA GLN A 123 6.64 -7.16 -3.43
C GLN A 123 7.19 -5.87 -4.06
N ILE A 124 8.26 -5.31 -3.50
CA ILE A 124 8.97 -4.16 -4.07
C ILE A 124 10.32 -4.64 -4.62
N GLN A 125 10.56 -4.45 -5.92
CA GLN A 125 11.81 -4.81 -6.60
C GLN A 125 12.17 -6.30 -6.42
N GLY A 126 11.16 -7.18 -6.26
CA GLY A 126 11.30 -8.61 -6.07
C GLY A 126 11.60 -9.05 -4.62
N LEU A 127 11.64 -8.13 -3.65
CA LEU A 127 11.68 -8.43 -2.22
C LEU A 127 10.31 -8.94 -1.77
N GLU A 128 10.30 -9.96 -0.92
CA GLU A 128 9.07 -10.54 -0.37
C GLU A 128 8.22 -9.51 0.36
N GLY A 129 6.90 -9.72 0.37
CA GLY A 129 5.93 -8.77 0.89
C GLY A 129 6.10 -8.44 2.36
N ARG A 130 6.63 -9.37 3.17
CA ARG A 130 6.90 -9.13 4.59
C ARG A 130 7.90 -8.00 4.86
N TYR A 131 8.73 -7.64 3.88
CA TYR A 131 9.68 -6.53 3.96
C TYR A 131 9.10 -5.18 3.54
N THR A 132 7.84 -5.14 3.13
CA THR A 132 7.14 -3.93 2.71
C THR A 132 6.23 -3.42 3.82
N GLN A 133 6.49 -2.20 4.31
CA GLN A 133 5.62 -1.58 5.31
C GLN A 133 4.50 -0.79 4.65
N LEU A 134 3.26 -1.04 5.07
CA LEU A 134 2.08 -0.30 4.66
C LEU A 134 1.72 0.74 5.74
N LEU A 135 1.62 2.01 5.32
CA LEU A 135 1.24 3.13 6.18
C LEU A 135 -0.03 3.81 5.66
N ALA A 136 -0.78 4.42 6.57
CA ALA A 136 -1.81 5.38 6.24
C ALA A 136 -1.51 6.70 6.97
N ASP A 137 -1.41 7.80 6.21
CA ASP A 137 -1.07 9.13 6.73
C ASP A 137 0.20 9.13 7.61
N ASN A 138 1.23 8.40 7.18
CA ASN A 138 2.49 8.20 7.89
C ASN A 138 2.39 7.40 9.21
N LEU A 139 1.30 6.68 9.42
CA LEU A 139 1.03 5.89 10.61
C LEU A 139 0.95 4.39 10.28
N PRO A 140 1.58 3.48 11.06
CA PRO A 140 1.45 2.04 10.88
C PRO A 140 0.10 1.57 11.47
N LEU A 141 -0.99 1.73 10.70
CA LEU A 141 -2.35 1.42 11.14
C LEU A 141 -2.78 -0.03 10.83
N PHE A 142 -1.96 -0.81 10.13
CA PHE A 142 -2.38 -2.11 9.61
C PHE A 142 -1.66 -3.31 10.21
N GLY A 143 -0.74 -3.12 11.17
CA GLY A 143 0.02 -4.20 11.82
C GLY A 143 0.86 -5.06 10.87
N GLY A 144 1.66 -5.98 11.43
CA GLY A 144 2.54 -6.86 10.63
C GLY A 144 1.81 -8.02 9.97
N GLN A 145 0.88 -8.67 10.67
CA GLN A 145 0.09 -9.79 10.14
C GLN A 145 -0.95 -9.35 9.11
N ALA A 146 -1.50 -8.16 9.28
CA ALA A 146 -2.55 -7.64 8.42
C ALA A 146 -2.03 -7.08 7.09
N SER A 147 -0.74 -7.08 6.81
CA SER A 147 -0.20 -6.49 5.58
C SER A 147 -0.75 -7.17 4.31
N SER A 148 -0.96 -8.48 4.33
CA SER A 148 -1.51 -9.24 3.21
C SER A 148 -3.01 -9.00 2.99
N LEU A 149 -3.80 -8.94 4.07
CA LEU A 149 -5.23 -8.64 4.01
C LEU A 149 -5.52 -7.14 4.03
N GLY A 150 -4.72 -6.36 4.76
CA GLY A 150 -4.89 -4.92 4.88
C GLY A 150 -4.95 -4.22 3.53
N LEU A 151 -4.17 -4.67 2.57
CA LEU A 151 -4.18 -4.19 1.19
C LEU A 151 -5.54 -4.33 0.52
N LEU A 152 -6.20 -5.46 0.72
CA LEU A 152 -7.49 -5.76 0.13
C LEU A 152 -8.65 -5.02 0.82
N GLN A 153 -8.43 -4.49 2.02
CA GLN A 153 -9.45 -3.92 2.89
C GLN A 153 -9.52 -2.38 2.85
N ILE A 154 -8.68 -1.73 2.04
CA ILE A 154 -8.62 -0.26 1.95
C ILE A 154 -9.29 0.18 0.65
N PRO A 155 -10.43 0.90 0.70
CA PRO A 155 -11.00 1.50 -0.49
C PRO A 155 -10.15 2.70 -0.94
N PRO A 156 -9.90 2.87 -2.26
CA PRO A 156 -9.08 3.97 -2.78
C PRO A 156 -9.80 5.33 -2.82
N THR A 157 -11.10 5.39 -2.55
CA THR A 157 -11.98 6.55 -2.78
C THR A 157 -11.57 7.81 -2.01
N ASP A 158 -10.93 7.66 -0.85
CA ASP A 158 -10.52 8.77 0.01
C ASP A 158 -9.03 9.10 -0.07
N LEU A 159 -8.30 8.45 -0.96
CA LEU A 159 -6.88 8.72 -1.13
C LEU A 159 -6.66 10.00 -1.95
N GLY A 160 -5.78 10.85 -1.47
CA GLY A 160 -5.27 12.03 -2.17
C GLY A 160 -4.02 11.70 -2.99
N GLN A 161 -3.15 10.86 -2.45
CA GLN A 161 -1.95 10.33 -3.15
C GLN A 161 -1.48 9.02 -2.53
N VAL A 162 -0.69 8.25 -3.27
CA VAL A 162 0.04 7.08 -2.77
C VAL A 162 1.53 7.30 -3.01
N GLU A 163 2.32 7.15 -1.97
CA GLU A 163 3.77 7.31 -2.02
C GLU A 163 4.44 5.94 -1.89
N VAL A 164 5.27 5.59 -2.85
CA VAL A 164 6.05 4.34 -2.84
C VAL A 164 7.53 4.69 -2.67
N ILE A 165 8.08 4.37 -1.51
CA ILE A 165 9.49 4.59 -1.17
C ILE A 165 10.21 3.25 -1.32
N LYS A 166 11.09 3.14 -2.32
CA LYS A 166 11.77 1.88 -2.66
C LYS A 166 13.13 1.76 -1.97
N GLY A 167 13.48 0.52 -1.62
CA GLY A 167 14.71 0.18 -0.89
C GLY A 167 14.59 0.39 0.61
N SER A 168 15.59 -0.03 1.38
CA SER A 168 15.53 0.03 2.84
C SER A 168 15.41 1.46 3.36
N VAL A 169 14.33 1.74 4.07
CA VAL A 169 14.07 2.99 4.80
C VAL A 169 13.94 2.75 6.30
N SER A 170 14.49 1.65 6.81
CA SER A 170 14.51 1.31 8.24
C SER A 170 15.12 2.42 9.10
N ALA A 171 16.04 3.23 8.56
CA ALA A 171 16.56 4.43 9.23
C ALA A 171 15.47 5.46 9.60
N LEU A 172 14.31 5.43 8.95
CA LEU A 172 13.18 6.34 9.21
C LEU A 172 12.02 5.61 9.89
N TYR A 173 11.74 4.36 9.52
CA TYR A 173 10.51 3.64 9.89
C TYR A 173 10.73 2.42 10.78
N GLY A 174 11.97 1.95 10.98
CA GLY A 174 12.30 0.79 11.81
C GLY A 174 12.22 -0.55 11.09
N ALA A 175 11.91 -1.62 11.82
CA ALA A 175 12.08 -3.00 11.42
C ALA A 175 11.31 -3.42 10.15
N SER A 176 10.09 -2.96 9.96
CA SER A 176 9.21 -3.45 8.89
C SER A 176 9.48 -2.82 7.52
N ALA A 177 10.43 -1.88 7.41
CA ALA A 177 10.70 -1.11 6.19
C ALA A 177 12.02 -1.53 5.50
N LEU A 178 12.33 -2.82 5.49
CA LEU A 178 13.54 -3.35 4.88
C LEU A 178 13.49 -3.28 3.34
N GLY A 179 12.36 -3.61 2.73
CA GLY A 179 12.13 -3.59 1.29
C GLY A 179 11.62 -2.24 0.78
N GLY A 180 10.92 -1.50 1.62
CA GLY A 180 10.33 -0.21 1.27
C GLY A 180 9.08 0.11 2.06
N VAL A 181 8.45 1.21 1.70
CA VAL A 181 7.22 1.71 2.33
C VAL A 181 6.22 2.09 1.26
N ILE A 182 4.97 1.73 1.47
CA ILE A 182 3.82 2.28 0.75
C ILE A 182 3.01 3.11 1.73
N ASN A 183 2.89 4.40 1.48
CA ASN A 183 2.21 5.34 2.34
C ASN A 183 0.97 5.88 1.62
N LEU A 184 -0.19 5.59 2.19
CA LEU A 184 -1.50 5.98 1.67
C LEU A 184 -1.90 7.31 2.31
N ILE A 185 -1.90 8.39 1.54
CA ILE A 185 -2.25 9.71 2.04
C ILE A 185 -3.72 9.99 1.74
N SER A 186 -4.49 10.25 2.78
CA SER A 186 -5.91 10.56 2.68
C SER A 186 -6.14 11.97 2.15
N LYS A 187 -7.27 12.18 1.46
CA LYS A 187 -7.80 13.51 1.14
C LYS A 187 -7.97 14.32 2.42
N ARG A 188 -7.65 15.61 2.35
CA ARG A 188 -7.89 16.56 3.44
C ARG A 188 -9.16 17.35 3.17
N PRO A 189 -10.00 17.64 4.20
CA PRO A 189 -11.12 18.55 4.04
C PRO A 189 -10.63 19.92 3.56
N GLY A 190 -11.23 20.42 2.47
CA GLY A 190 -10.99 21.78 2.00
C GLY A 190 -11.92 22.80 2.68
N ASP A 191 -11.97 24.04 2.12
CA ASP A 191 -12.79 25.14 2.62
C ASP A 191 -14.27 25.04 2.21
N ALA A 192 -14.63 24.05 1.38
CA ALA A 192 -15.98 23.80 0.90
C ALA A 192 -16.44 22.37 1.25
N PHE A 193 -17.77 22.19 1.21
CA PHE A 193 -18.34 20.85 1.30
C PHE A 193 -18.00 20.02 0.06
N GLU A 194 -17.52 18.79 0.27
CA GLU A 194 -17.24 17.82 -0.78
C GLU A 194 -17.93 16.49 -0.45
N ALA A 195 -18.53 15.86 -1.46
CA ALA A 195 -19.07 14.52 -1.32
C ALA A 195 -18.86 13.71 -2.60
N GLU A 196 -18.45 12.46 -2.44
CA GLU A 196 -18.28 11.49 -3.52
C GLU A 196 -18.96 10.18 -3.13
N ALA A 197 -19.66 9.54 -4.07
CA ALA A 197 -20.19 8.19 -3.91
C ALA A 197 -19.96 7.40 -5.20
N LEU A 198 -19.50 6.16 -5.07
CA LEU A 198 -19.22 5.26 -6.18
C LEU A 198 -19.97 3.94 -5.98
N PHE A 199 -20.65 3.49 -7.02
CA PHE A 199 -21.32 2.19 -7.11
C PHE A 199 -20.72 1.38 -8.25
N ASN A 200 -20.40 0.12 -8.00
CA ASN A 200 -19.83 -0.80 -8.98
C ASN A 200 -20.48 -2.18 -8.88
N ILE A 201 -20.64 -2.82 -10.03
CA ILE A 201 -21.03 -4.24 -10.13
C ILE A 201 -20.09 -4.97 -11.09
N THR A 202 -19.85 -6.25 -10.84
CA THR A 202 -18.97 -7.06 -11.66
C THR A 202 -19.70 -8.26 -12.28
N SER A 203 -19.20 -8.73 -13.43
CA SER A 203 -19.68 -9.98 -14.07
C SER A 203 -19.41 -11.24 -13.21
N ARG A 204 -18.69 -11.08 -12.10
CA ARG A 204 -18.37 -12.12 -11.11
C ARG A 204 -19.21 -12.01 -9.84
N ASN A 205 -20.38 -11.37 -9.91
CA ASN A 205 -21.29 -11.11 -8.77
C ASN A 205 -20.66 -10.27 -7.65
N GLY A 206 -19.66 -9.44 -7.96
CA GLY A 206 -19.14 -8.43 -7.06
C GLY A 206 -20.04 -7.19 -7.05
N GLN A 207 -20.14 -6.56 -5.90
CA GLN A 207 -20.90 -5.32 -5.67
C GLN A 207 -20.11 -4.44 -4.71
N ASP A 208 -19.88 -3.19 -5.09
CA ASP A 208 -19.13 -2.23 -4.30
C ASP A 208 -19.93 -0.94 -4.13
N PHE A 209 -19.89 -0.42 -2.94
CA PHE A 209 -20.29 0.93 -2.61
C PHE A 209 -19.20 1.59 -1.80
N THR A 210 -18.74 2.77 -2.23
CA THR A 210 -17.83 3.61 -1.44
C THR A 210 -18.35 5.02 -1.39
N SER A 211 -18.10 5.72 -0.29
CA SER A 211 -18.42 7.14 -0.17
C SER A 211 -17.34 7.89 0.61
N TYR A 212 -17.16 9.14 0.24
CA TYR A 212 -16.36 10.13 0.94
C TYR A 212 -17.20 11.39 1.11
N VAL A 213 -17.22 11.94 2.31
CA VAL A 213 -17.88 13.21 2.62
C VAL A 213 -16.95 14.04 3.46
N ALA A 214 -16.71 15.29 3.09
CA ALA A 214 -15.91 16.24 3.84
C ALA A 214 -16.62 17.59 3.95
N ALA A 215 -16.43 18.26 5.08
CA ALA A 215 -16.99 19.58 5.33
C ALA A 215 -16.11 20.39 6.26
N PRO A 216 -15.92 21.70 6.02
CA PRO A 216 -15.40 22.62 7.02
C PRO A 216 -16.43 22.79 8.15
N VAL A 217 -15.98 22.71 9.40
CA VAL A 217 -16.76 23.02 10.60
C VAL A 217 -16.53 24.47 11.00
N SER A 218 -15.28 24.94 10.80
CA SER A 218 -14.87 26.34 10.96
C SER A 218 -13.72 26.62 10.01
N SER A 219 -13.19 27.85 9.98
CA SER A 219 -11.99 28.21 9.20
C SER A 219 -10.75 27.35 9.51
N ASN A 220 -10.68 26.77 10.71
CA ASN A 220 -9.53 26.03 11.19
C ASN A 220 -9.79 24.53 11.39
N LEU A 221 -11.05 24.07 11.23
CA LEU A 221 -11.46 22.71 11.53
C LEU A 221 -12.29 22.11 10.41
N GLY A 222 -11.81 21.02 9.83
CA GLY A 222 -12.50 20.18 8.87
C GLY A 222 -12.76 18.78 9.38
N LEU A 223 -13.85 18.17 8.96
CA LEU A 223 -14.21 16.79 9.20
C LEU A 223 -14.38 16.05 7.89
N SER A 224 -13.98 14.77 7.86
CA SER A 224 -14.33 13.87 6.76
C SER A 224 -14.76 12.50 7.28
N LEU A 225 -15.53 11.79 6.45
CA LEU A 225 -15.95 10.42 6.69
C LEU A 225 -15.86 9.64 5.38
N THR A 226 -15.10 8.55 5.41
CA THR A 226 -15.08 7.53 4.36
C THR A 226 -15.88 6.32 4.81
N THR A 227 -16.74 5.77 3.93
CA THR A 227 -17.40 4.49 4.17
C THR A 227 -17.27 3.59 2.95
N GLY A 228 -17.26 2.28 3.18
CA GLY A 228 -17.24 1.27 2.13
C GLY A 228 -18.08 0.07 2.53
N ALA A 229 -18.84 -0.47 1.57
CA ALA A 229 -19.56 -1.74 1.69
C ALA A 229 -19.29 -2.56 0.43
N HIS A 230 -18.77 -3.77 0.60
CA HIS A 230 -18.29 -4.61 -0.49
C HIS A 230 -18.79 -6.03 -0.32
N ARG A 231 -19.20 -6.63 -1.42
CA ARG A 231 -19.67 -8.01 -1.45
C ARG A 231 -19.15 -8.71 -2.68
N GLN A 232 -18.71 -9.96 -2.53
CA GLN A 232 -18.30 -10.87 -3.59
C GLN A 232 -18.85 -12.27 -3.28
N SER A 233 -19.40 -12.96 -4.26
CA SER A 233 -19.76 -14.37 -4.11
C SER A 233 -18.56 -15.24 -4.46
N ALA A 234 -18.35 -16.35 -3.72
CA ALA A 234 -17.34 -17.34 -4.08
C ALA A 234 -17.64 -17.94 -5.48
N GLN A 235 -16.60 -18.12 -6.30
CA GLN A 235 -16.71 -18.59 -7.68
C GLN A 235 -15.75 -19.76 -7.92
N ASP A 236 -16.26 -20.87 -8.39
CA ASP A 236 -15.53 -21.99 -9.01
C ASP A 236 -15.63 -21.79 -10.52
N ILE A 237 -14.56 -21.34 -11.16
CA ILE A 237 -14.57 -20.92 -12.57
C ILE A 237 -14.20 -22.09 -13.50
N ASP A 238 -13.42 -23.04 -13.02
CA ASP A 238 -12.97 -24.19 -13.81
C ASP A 238 -13.78 -25.46 -13.57
N GLY A 239 -14.60 -25.50 -12.51
CA GLY A 239 -15.56 -26.57 -12.22
C GLY A 239 -14.98 -27.71 -11.38
N ASP A 240 -13.82 -27.53 -10.75
CA ASP A 240 -13.15 -28.56 -9.95
C ASP A 240 -13.72 -28.70 -8.52
N GLY A 241 -14.54 -27.76 -8.07
CA GLY A 241 -15.16 -27.74 -6.75
C GLY A 241 -14.46 -26.90 -5.72
N TRP A 242 -13.35 -26.27 -6.07
CA TRP A 242 -12.61 -25.29 -5.29
C TRP A 242 -12.98 -23.86 -5.72
N ALA A 243 -12.97 -22.90 -4.80
CA ALA A 243 -13.22 -21.51 -5.13
C ALA A 243 -11.97 -20.86 -5.71
N ASP A 244 -11.99 -20.53 -7.02
CA ASP A 244 -10.96 -19.71 -7.69
C ASP A 244 -11.00 -18.25 -7.23
N MET A 245 -12.16 -17.79 -6.79
CA MET A 245 -12.37 -16.47 -6.20
C MET A 245 -13.10 -16.65 -4.86
N PRO A 246 -12.57 -16.07 -3.76
CA PRO A 246 -13.25 -16.12 -2.47
C PRO A 246 -14.54 -15.29 -2.47
N GLY A 247 -15.49 -15.71 -1.65
CA GLY A 247 -16.62 -14.86 -1.25
C GLY A 247 -16.22 -13.97 -0.09
N TYR A 248 -16.78 -12.76 -0.03
CA TYR A 248 -16.65 -11.89 1.14
C TYR A 248 -17.80 -10.90 1.24
N ASP A 249 -18.09 -10.51 2.49
CA ASP A 249 -18.92 -9.36 2.84
C ASP A 249 -18.08 -8.47 3.77
N ARG A 250 -17.88 -7.19 3.40
CA ARG A 250 -17.03 -6.25 4.15
C ARG A 250 -17.69 -4.89 4.31
N PHE A 251 -17.51 -4.30 5.50
CA PHE A 251 -17.88 -2.93 5.79
C PHE A 251 -16.70 -2.18 6.41
N VAL A 252 -16.50 -0.93 5.98
CA VAL A 252 -15.44 -0.02 6.45
C VAL A 252 -16.05 1.34 6.77
N ALA A 253 -15.62 1.94 7.88
CA ALA A 253 -15.93 3.33 8.22
C ALA A 253 -14.71 4.03 8.81
N ARG A 254 -14.39 5.24 8.32
CA ARG A 254 -13.21 6.01 8.76
C ARG A 254 -13.52 7.49 8.87
N PRO A 255 -13.95 7.97 10.04
CA PRO A 255 -14.02 9.40 10.35
C PRO A 255 -12.62 9.99 10.59
N ARG A 256 -12.42 11.24 10.15
CA ARG A 256 -11.18 12.00 10.33
C ARG A 256 -11.49 13.44 10.72
N LEU A 257 -10.53 14.04 11.42
CA LEU A 257 -10.56 15.44 11.82
C LEU A 257 -9.22 16.09 11.44
N GLN A 258 -9.29 17.24 10.81
CA GLN A 258 -8.15 18.09 10.50
C GLN A 258 -8.34 19.45 11.16
N PHE A 259 -7.39 19.85 11.98
CA PHE A 259 -7.29 21.20 12.55
C PHE A 259 -6.02 21.87 12.07
N ASN A 260 -6.14 23.12 11.60
CA ASN A 260 -5.02 23.98 11.19
C ASN A 260 -5.08 25.28 11.98
N GLY A 261 -4.10 25.51 12.86
CA GLY A 261 -4.03 26.72 13.69
C GLY A 261 -3.42 27.89 12.91
N ASP A 262 -3.81 29.11 13.29
CA ASP A 262 -3.29 30.36 12.70
C ASP A 262 -1.77 30.56 12.95
N ASP A 263 -1.21 29.80 13.89
CA ASP A 263 0.23 29.77 14.20
C ASP A 263 1.00 28.72 13.36
N GLY A 264 0.38 28.13 12.36
CA GLY A 264 0.95 27.05 11.54
C GLY A 264 0.95 25.69 12.23
N SER A 265 0.34 25.55 13.41
CA SER A 265 0.16 24.24 14.03
C SER A 265 -0.91 23.43 13.29
N SER A 266 -0.73 22.10 13.22
CA SER A 266 -1.75 21.21 12.67
C SER A 266 -1.95 19.98 13.53
N VAL A 267 -3.20 19.51 13.59
CA VAL A 267 -3.59 18.26 14.24
C VAL A 267 -4.47 17.47 13.31
N TYR A 268 -4.06 16.26 13.03
CA TYR A 268 -4.84 15.28 12.27
C TYR A 268 -5.19 14.10 13.16
N LEU A 269 -6.45 13.73 13.20
CA LEU A 269 -6.96 12.55 13.90
C LEU A 269 -7.69 11.64 12.92
N THR A 270 -7.47 10.34 13.02
CA THR A 270 -8.21 9.32 12.26
C THR A 270 -8.67 8.22 13.21
N LEU A 271 -9.88 7.73 12.98
CA LEU A 271 -10.40 6.51 13.58
C LEU A 271 -10.80 5.57 12.45
N GLY A 272 -10.66 4.28 12.64
CA GLY A 272 -11.06 3.26 11.68
C GLY A 272 -11.82 2.14 12.35
N ALA A 273 -12.85 1.64 11.66
CA ALA A 273 -13.55 0.42 12.00
C ALA A 273 -13.80 -0.38 10.72
N MET A 274 -13.53 -1.68 10.75
CA MET A 274 -13.74 -2.60 9.65
C MET A 274 -14.21 -3.96 10.18
N THR A 275 -15.18 -4.56 9.49
CA THR A 275 -15.58 -5.94 9.68
C THR A 275 -15.62 -6.65 8.33
N GLU A 276 -15.15 -7.89 8.28
CA GLU A 276 -15.14 -8.71 7.07
C GLU A 276 -15.39 -10.19 7.41
N ASP A 277 -16.32 -10.81 6.68
CA ASP A 277 -16.48 -12.25 6.60
C ASP A 277 -16.00 -12.71 5.24
N ARG A 278 -15.09 -13.67 5.17
CA ARG A 278 -14.48 -14.19 3.95
C ARG A 278 -14.53 -15.71 3.92
N VAL A 279 -14.81 -16.30 2.75
CA VAL A 279 -14.92 -17.75 2.58
C VAL A 279 -14.39 -18.21 1.23
N GLY A 280 -13.65 -19.32 1.25
CA GLY A 280 -13.09 -20.00 0.08
C GLY A 280 -12.88 -21.49 0.37
N GLY A 281 -11.93 -22.11 -0.34
CA GLY A 281 -11.73 -23.56 -0.28
C GLY A 281 -12.78 -24.31 -1.05
N THR A 282 -13.17 -25.51 -0.55
CA THR A 282 -14.19 -26.34 -1.22
C THR A 282 -15.59 -25.72 -1.13
N LEU A 283 -16.28 -25.66 -2.27
CA LEU A 283 -17.67 -25.23 -2.31
C LEU A 283 -18.61 -26.25 -1.61
N PRO A 284 -19.83 -25.87 -1.21
CA PRO A 284 -20.77 -26.79 -0.53
C PRO A 284 -21.00 -28.08 -1.30
N GLY A 285 -20.74 -29.22 -0.62
CA GLY A 285 -20.89 -30.57 -1.19
C GLY A 285 -19.74 -31.00 -2.10
N ARG A 286 -18.65 -30.23 -2.17
CA ARG A 286 -17.41 -30.58 -2.88
C ARG A 286 -16.34 -31.05 -1.89
N THR A 287 -15.33 -31.72 -2.40
CA THR A 287 -14.23 -32.28 -1.61
C THR A 287 -12.90 -32.09 -2.29
N VAL A 288 -11.82 -32.00 -1.50
CA VAL A 288 -10.45 -32.13 -1.97
C VAL A 288 -10.12 -33.57 -2.38
N PRO A 289 -8.96 -33.84 -3.00
CA PRO A 289 -8.62 -35.15 -3.55
C PRO A 289 -8.67 -36.31 -2.56
N ASP A 290 -8.53 -36.08 -1.25
CA ASP A 290 -8.65 -37.13 -0.22
C ASP A 290 -10.10 -37.48 0.14
N GLY A 291 -11.09 -36.81 -0.47
CA GLY A 291 -12.52 -37.03 -0.26
C GLY A 291 -13.12 -36.26 0.93
N THR A 292 -12.35 -35.40 1.60
CA THR A 292 -12.84 -34.55 2.68
C THR A 292 -13.27 -33.18 2.15
N SER A 293 -14.14 -32.48 2.89
CA SER A 293 -14.41 -31.06 2.64
C SER A 293 -13.33 -30.18 3.32
N PHE A 294 -12.84 -29.17 2.64
CA PHE A 294 -11.86 -28.26 3.17
C PHE A 294 -12.30 -26.81 2.93
N VAL A 295 -13.11 -26.30 3.84
CA VAL A 295 -13.52 -24.89 3.84
C VAL A 295 -12.40 -24.04 4.44
N GLN A 296 -12.05 -22.94 3.78
CA GLN A 296 -11.27 -21.88 4.40
C GLN A 296 -12.18 -20.68 4.62
N ALA A 297 -12.18 -20.13 5.84
CA ALA A 297 -12.98 -18.97 6.17
C ALA A 297 -12.23 -18.08 7.15
N GLN A 298 -12.56 -16.79 7.12
CA GLN A 298 -11.98 -15.81 8.02
C GLN A 298 -13.01 -14.76 8.39
N GLU A 299 -13.22 -14.57 9.70
CA GLU A 299 -13.94 -13.42 10.25
C GLU A 299 -12.91 -12.46 10.82
N THR A 300 -13.02 -11.18 10.49
CA THR A 300 -12.08 -10.13 10.93
C THR A 300 -12.83 -8.92 11.43
N ASP A 301 -12.52 -8.50 12.66
CA ASP A 301 -12.93 -7.21 13.20
C ASP A 301 -11.69 -6.38 13.51
N ARG A 302 -11.59 -5.15 12.95
CA ARG A 302 -10.47 -4.24 13.17
C ARG A 302 -10.93 -2.87 13.62
N PHE A 303 -10.25 -2.35 14.65
CA PHE A 303 -10.36 -0.98 15.12
C PHE A 303 -8.98 -0.34 15.15
N ASP A 304 -8.88 0.88 14.63
CA ASP A 304 -7.65 1.65 14.65
C ASP A 304 -7.89 3.12 14.96
N ALA A 305 -6.86 3.77 15.52
CA ALA A 305 -6.85 5.19 15.81
C ALA A 305 -5.46 5.76 15.54
N GLY A 306 -5.40 6.98 15.02
CA GLY A 306 -4.15 7.65 14.74
C GLY A 306 -4.19 9.15 14.97
N VAL A 307 -3.04 9.72 15.34
CA VAL A 307 -2.84 11.15 15.52
C VAL A 307 -1.53 11.59 14.91
N VAL A 308 -1.56 12.72 14.19
CA VAL A 308 -0.37 13.43 13.70
C VAL A 308 -0.48 14.88 14.11
N ILE A 309 0.53 15.38 14.79
CA ILE A 309 0.61 16.77 15.27
C ILE A 309 1.89 17.38 14.71
N SER A 310 1.78 18.57 14.14
CA SER A 310 2.91 19.42 13.77
C SER A 310 2.74 20.77 14.46
N LYS A 311 3.77 21.21 15.16
CA LYS A 311 3.76 22.50 15.86
C LYS A 311 5.07 23.27 15.63
N PRO A 312 5.02 24.39 14.90
CA PRO A 312 6.13 25.33 14.87
C PRO A 312 6.45 25.85 16.28
N LEU A 313 7.70 25.73 16.69
CA LEU A 313 8.22 26.28 17.96
C LEU A 313 8.94 27.62 17.71
N SER A 314 9.47 27.77 16.51
CA SER A 314 10.06 29.02 15.97
C SER A 314 10.05 28.93 14.43
N ASP A 315 10.50 29.98 13.73
CA ASP A 315 10.59 30.02 12.27
C ASP A 315 11.49 28.91 11.70
N SER A 316 12.43 28.38 12.49
CA SER A 316 13.37 27.35 12.07
C SER A 316 13.14 25.99 12.75
N THR A 317 12.23 25.89 13.72
CA THR A 317 12.10 24.68 14.55
C THR A 317 10.66 24.21 14.63
N THR A 318 10.43 22.95 14.25
CA THR A 318 9.11 22.31 14.32
C THR A 318 9.16 21.06 15.20
N LEU A 319 8.18 20.92 16.09
CA LEU A 319 7.90 19.71 16.86
C LEU A 319 6.89 18.86 16.11
N GLY A 320 7.25 17.61 15.87
CA GLY A 320 6.35 16.59 15.31
C GLY A 320 6.01 15.53 16.36
N VAL A 321 4.72 15.14 16.46
CA VAL A 321 4.27 14.01 17.28
C VAL A 321 3.37 13.13 16.42
N ARG A 322 3.62 11.82 16.43
CA ARG A 322 2.79 10.82 15.73
C ARG A 322 2.47 9.68 16.68
N GLY A 323 1.26 9.16 16.58
CA GLY A 323 0.88 8.00 17.37
C GLY A 323 -0.25 7.22 16.71
N SER A 324 -0.23 5.92 16.85
CA SER A 324 -1.32 5.05 16.41
C SER A 324 -1.50 3.86 17.32
N ALA A 325 -2.71 3.32 17.33
CA ALA A 325 -3.04 2.05 17.95
C ALA A 325 -4.01 1.30 17.03
N MET A 326 -3.83 0.00 16.91
CA MET A 326 -4.68 -0.90 16.16
C MET A 326 -4.93 -2.16 16.96
N GLN A 327 -6.17 -2.65 16.94
CA GLN A 327 -6.54 -3.99 17.38
C GLN A 327 -7.28 -4.68 16.25
N GLN A 328 -6.92 -5.94 16.01
CA GLN A 328 -7.56 -6.81 15.04
C GLN A 328 -7.81 -8.16 15.68
N ASP A 329 -9.04 -8.62 15.61
CA ASP A 329 -9.49 -9.92 16.09
C ASP A 329 -9.83 -10.78 14.88
N HIS A 330 -9.37 -12.05 14.86
CA HIS A 330 -9.61 -13.00 13.78
C HIS A 330 -10.17 -14.31 14.30
N ILE A 331 -11.04 -14.89 13.51
CA ILE A 331 -11.40 -16.31 13.59
C ILE A 331 -11.13 -16.89 12.22
N HIS A 332 -10.11 -17.76 12.12
CA HIS A 332 -9.73 -18.45 10.90
C HIS A 332 -10.20 -19.90 10.95
N GLN A 333 -10.72 -20.40 9.84
CA GLN A 333 -11.01 -21.81 9.65
C GLN A 333 -10.15 -22.38 8.51
N PHE A 334 -9.43 -23.47 8.81
CA PHE A 334 -8.64 -24.25 7.87
C PHE A 334 -9.13 -25.70 7.89
N GLY A 335 -10.21 -26.00 7.15
CA GLY A 335 -10.91 -27.28 7.22
C GLY A 335 -11.54 -27.49 8.60
N ASP A 336 -11.03 -28.47 9.36
CA ASP A 336 -11.53 -28.79 10.70
C ASP A 336 -10.83 -27.99 11.82
N VAL A 337 -9.78 -27.22 11.50
CA VAL A 337 -9.03 -26.41 12.47
C VAL A 337 -9.63 -25.01 12.51
N ILE A 338 -9.92 -24.53 13.70
CA ILE A 338 -10.34 -23.13 13.94
C ILE A 338 -9.28 -22.48 14.79
N GLU A 339 -8.79 -21.35 14.33
CA GLU A 339 -7.80 -20.51 15.00
C GLU A 339 -8.48 -19.20 15.42
N ASP A 340 -8.39 -18.89 16.71
CA ASP A 340 -8.90 -17.63 17.27
C ASP A 340 -7.71 -16.83 17.78
N ASP A 341 -7.55 -15.63 17.28
CA ASP A 341 -6.41 -14.79 17.60
C ASP A 341 -6.71 -13.29 17.66
N ARG A 342 -5.81 -12.58 18.32
CA ARG A 342 -5.84 -11.12 18.45
C ARG A 342 -4.46 -10.54 18.20
N HIS A 343 -4.44 -9.49 17.35
CA HIS A 343 -3.27 -8.70 17.07
C HIS A 343 -3.46 -7.26 17.56
N ILE A 344 -2.52 -6.73 18.31
CA ILE A 344 -2.50 -5.35 18.81
C ILE A 344 -1.17 -4.70 18.43
N SER A 345 -1.23 -3.56 17.74
CA SER A 345 -0.06 -2.76 17.42
C SER A 345 -0.21 -1.35 17.97
N VAL A 346 0.84 -0.84 18.62
CA VAL A 346 0.90 0.53 19.16
C VAL A 346 2.18 1.19 18.66
N PHE A 347 2.07 2.41 18.21
CA PHE A 347 3.18 3.22 17.74
C PHE A 347 3.13 4.62 18.36
N GLY A 348 4.27 5.15 18.76
CA GLY A 348 4.44 6.52 19.21
C GLY A 348 5.78 7.07 18.79
N GLU A 349 5.81 8.34 18.37
CA GLU A 349 7.02 9.02 17.95
C GLU A 349 6.94 10.50 18.26
N THR A 350 8.06 11.06 18.72
CA THR A 350 8.26 12.49 18.86
C THR A 350 9.56 12.89 18.18
N SER A 351 9.52 13.93 17.35
CA SER A 351 10.67 14.44 16.59
C SER A 351 10.76 15.95 16.64
N VAL A 352 11.97 16.46 16.51
CA VAL A 352 12.25 17.89 16.32
C VAL A 352 12.96 18.04 15.00
N THR A 353 12.46 18.94 14.17
CA THR A 353 13.07 19.35 12.91
C THR A 353 13.61 20.76 13.06
N ILE A 354 14.88 21.00 12.70
CA ILE A 354 15.55 22.29 12.72
C ILE A 354 16.06 22.56 11.31
N ILE A 355 15.71 23.73 10.77
CA ILE A 355 16.18 24.21 9.46
C ILE A 355 17.04 25.44 9.69
N ASP A 356 18.32 25.38 9.32
CA ASP A 356 19.27 26.49 9.43
C ASP A 356 20.04 26.64 8.12
N GLY A 357 19.64 27.62 7.32
CA GLY A 357 20.19 27.84 5.99
C GLY A 357 20.14 26.59 5.12
N ALA A 358 21.30 26.16 4.63
CA ALA A 358 21.45 24.98 3.78
C ALA A 358 21.36 23.62 4.55
N THR A 359 21.15 23.65 5.87
CA THR A 359 21.17 22.43 6.69
C THR A 359 19.81 22.18 7.31
N SER A 360 19.31 20.94 7.20
CA SER A 360 18.14 20.47 7.91
C SER A 360 18.54 19.31 8.84
N LEU A 361 18.12 19.39 10.09
CA LEU A 361 18.36 18.37 11.12
C LEU A 361 17.03 17.85 11.62
N VAL A 362 16.90 16.54 11.69
CA VAL A 362 15.77 15.86 12.36
C VAL A 362 16.31 14.93 13.42
N GLY A 363 15.75 14.96 14.61
CA GLY A 363 16.09 14.03 15.68
C GLY A 363 14.86 13.64 16.46
N GLY A 364 14.79 12.40 16.92
CA GLY A 364 13.61 11.95 17.63
C GLY A 364 13.75 10.61 18.32
N VAL A 365 12.68 10.28 19.02
CA VAL A 365 12.48 9.01 19.74
C VAL A 365 11.21 8.35 19.22
N ALA A 366 11.21 7.03 19.16
CA ALA A 366 10.07 6.25 18.75
C ALA A 366 9.90 5.03 19.67
N PHE A 367 8.67 4.56 19.77
CA PHE A 367 8.32 3.31 20.41
C PHE A 367 7.32 2.57 19.55
N GLN A 368 7.57 1.29 19.32
CA GLN A 368 6.63 0.39 18.66
C GLN A 368 6.42 -0.83 19.56
N SER A 369 5.17 -1.24 19.73
CA SER A 369 4.81 -2.49 20.38
C SER A 369 3.90 -3.28 19.45
N ASP A 370 4.27 -4.52 19.20
CA ASP A 370 3.51 -5.46 18.37
C ASP A 370 3.23 -6.72 19.18
N ARG A 371 1.96 -7.04 19.37
CA ARG A 371 1.51 -8.13 20.24
C ARG A 371 0.54 -9.02 19.51
N TYR A 372 0.90 -10.29 19.40
CA TYR A 372 0.03 -11.36 18.92
C TYR A 372 -0.34 -12.30 20.06
N ARG A 373 -1.59 -12.73 20.10
CA ARG A 373 -2.13 -13.71 21.06
C ARG A 373 -3.05 -14.66 20.32
N SER A 374 -2.82 -15.97 20.45
CA SER A 374 -3.69 -17.01 19.94
C SER A 374 -4.32 -17.78 21.09
N GLU A 375 -5.65 -17.87 21.08
CA GLU A 375 -6.37 -18.73 22.04
C GLU A 375 -6.19 -20.21 21.68
N THR A 376 -6.07 -20.51 20.38
CA THR A 376 -5.93 -21.89 19.90
C THR A 376 -4.49 -22.40 19.99
N PHE A 377 -3.50 -21.57 19.62
CA PHE A 377 -2.08 -21.92 19.58
C PHE A 377 -1.20 -20.94 20.39
N PRO A 378 -1.30 -20.92 21.74
CA PRO A 378 -0.56 -19.97 22.58
C PRO A 378 0.97 -20.10 22.47
N ALA A 379 1.48 -21.17 21.88
CA ALA A 379 2.92 -21.35 21.66
C ALA A 379 3.50 -20.33 20.65
N PHE A 380 2.65 -19.65 19.86
CA PHE A 380 3.01 -18.60 18.91
C PHE A 380 2.77 -17.19 19.45
N ASP A 381 2.36 -17.05 20.69
CA ASP A 381 2.21 -15.75 21.35
C ASP A 381 3.53 -14.99 21.37
N TYR A 382 3.53 -13.73 20.94
CA TYR A 382 4.71 -12.87 21.05
C TYR A 382 4.34 -11.46 21.48
N THR A 383 5.34 -10.73 21.98
CA THR A 383 5.29 -9.28 22.20
C THR A 383 6.63 -8.70 21.82
N TYR A 384 6.65 -7.87 20.80
CA TYR A 384 7.82 -7.16 20.33
C TYR A 384 7.74 -5.70 20.75
N ASP A 385 8.55 -5.33 21.74
CA ASP A 385 8.66 -3.97 22.24
C ASP A 385 9.97 -3.36 21.72
N VAL A 386 9.88 -2.27 20.98
CA VAL A 386 11.00 -1.70 20.22
C VAL A 386 11.10 -0.20 20.46
N PRO A 387 11.69 0.26 21.57
CA PRO A 387 12.10 1.65 21.66
C PRO A 387 13.25 1.95 20.68
N GLY A 388 13.23 3.13 20.08
CA GLY A 388 14.20 3.54 19.07
C GLY A 388 14.60 5.01 19.18
N LEU A 389 15.82 5.30 18.75
CA LEU A 389 16.37 6.64 18.60
C LEU A 389 16.75 6.83 17.15
N PHE A 390 16.44 7.98 16.56
CA PHE A 390 16.80 8.28 15.18
C PHE A 390 17.26 9.71 14.98
N GLY A 391 18.04 9.91 13.92
CA GLY A 391 18.47 11.22 13.48
C GLY A 391 18.73 11.25 11.99
N GLN A 392 18.58 12.42 11.40
CA GLN A 392 18.85 12.71 9.99
C GLN A 392 19.48 14.09 9.86
N VAL A 393 20.44 14.21 8.98
CA VAL A 393 21.00 15.48 8.52
C VAL A 393 20.89 15.52 7.01
N GLU A 394 20.41 16.66 6.48
CA GLU A 394 20.47 16.99 5.07
C GLU A 394 21.26 18.27 4.91
N TYR A 395 22.11 18.33 3.90
CA TYR A 395 22.96 19.44 3.60
C TYR A 395 22.91 19.77 2.11
N GLU A 396 22.43 20.96 1.78
CA GLU A 396 22.41 21.53 0.42
C GLU A 396 23.80 22.10 0.13
N ALA A 397 24.69 21.24 -0.39
CA ALA A 397 26.10 21.60 -0.65
C ALA A 397 26.25 22.61 -1.79
N SER A 398 25.28 22.64 -2.71
CA SER A 398 25.11 23.67 -3.76
C SER A 398 23.63 23.68 -4.19
N LEU A 399 23.27 24.56 -5.13
CA LEU A 399 21.93 24.63 -5.71
C LEU A 399 21.49 23.30 -6.36
N ASP A 400 22.46 22.50 -6.84
CA ASP A 400 22.20 21.25 -7.55
C ASP A 400 22.54 20.00 -6.74
N LEU A 401 23.22 20.13 -5.57
CA LEU A 401 23.73 18.98 -4.82
C LEU A 401 23.21 19.00 -3.38
N THR A 402 22.42 17.98 -3.02
CA THR A 402 21.99 17.72 -1.65
C THR A 402 22.56 16.37 -1.17
N LEU A 403 23.13 16.36 0.02
CA LEU A 403 23.62 15.16 0.70
C LEU A 403 22.76 14.89 1.92
N ALA A 404 22.41 13.63 2.16
CA ALA A 404 21.65 13.24 3.33
C ALA A 404 22.27 12.02 4.03
N ALA A 405 22.27 12.05 5.34
CA ALA A 405 22.65 10.93 6.19
C ALA A 405 21.60 10.74 7.28
N SER A 406 21.15 9.53 7.47
CA SER A 406 20.24 9.16 8.57
C SER A 406 20.70 7.89 9.26
N ALA A 407 20.35 7.76 10.52
CA ALA A 407 20.62 6.57 11.30
C ALA A 407 19.53 6.36 12.37
N ARG A 408 19.25 5.10 12.64
CA ARG A 408 18.34 4.69 13.70
C ARG A 408 18.96 3.55 14.50
N VAL A 409 18.73 3.56 15.80
CA VAL A 409 19.06 2.46 16.70
C VAL A 409 17.76 2.00 17.34
N ASP A 410 17.40 0.75 17.14
CA ASP A 410 16.24 0.09 17.72
C ASP A 410 16.72 -0.93 18.76
N PHE A 411 16.09 -0.92 19.93
CA PHE A 411 16.39 -1.84 21.05
C PHE A 411 15.26 -2.87 21.12
N HIS A 412 15.33 -3.87 20.26
CA HIS A 412 14.32 -4.92 20.17
C HIS A 412 14.46 -5.89 21.35
N ASN A 413 13.36 -6.12 22.09
CA ASN A 413 13.40 -6.98 23.28
C ASN A 413 13.78 -8.43 22.98
N GLU A 414 13.51 -8.95 21.78
CA GLU A 414 13.82 -10.33 21.38
C GLU A 414 15.09 -10.41 20.53
N PHE A 415 15.24 -9.54 19.52
CA PHE A 415 16.33 -9.60 18.54
C PHE A 415 17.48 -8.62 18.86
N GLY A 416 17.54 -8.05 20.07
CA GLY A 416 18.64 -7.21 20.54
C GLY A 416 18.70 -5.85 19.86
N THR A 417 19.90 -5.25 19.85
CA THR A 417 20.10 -3.89 19.33
C THR A 417 20.36 -3.93 17.83
N GLN A 418 19.57 -3.22 17.07
CA GLN A 418 19.67 -3.11 15.61
C GLN A 418 20.08 -1.70 15.20
N PHE A 419 21.02 -1.60 14.25
CA PHE A 419 21.51 -0.33 13.73
C PHE A 419 21.23 -0.21 12.22
N SER A 420 20.47 0.81 11.84
CA SER A 420 20.00 1.07 10.48
C SER A 420 20.52 2.42 9.97
N PRO A 421 21.71 2.50 9.36
CA PRO A 421 22.23 3.70 8.72
C PRO A 421 21.73 3.82 7.28
N ARG A 422 21.67 5.06 6.77
CA ARG A 422 21.44 5.38 5.37
C ARG A 422 22.23 6.61 4.95
N PHE A 423 22.78 6.58 3.74
CA PHE A 423 23.41 7.71 3.06
C PHE A 423 22.78 7.87 1.70
N SER A 424 22.48 9.11 1.32
CA SER A 424 21.88 9.46 0.03
C SER A 424 22.50 10.75 -0.51
N ALA A 425 22.54 10.83 -1.84
CA ALA A 425 22.94 12.04 -2.56
C ALA A 425 21.95 12.31 -3.69
N LEU A 426 21.60 13.57 -3.87
CA LEU A 426 20.76 14.08 -4.96
C LEU A 426 21.57 15.11 -5.73
N TYR A 427 21.69 14.93 -7.06
CA TYR A 427 22.33 15.87 -7.97
C TYR A 427 21.39 16.21 -9.13
N ARG A 428 21.16 17.51 -9.38
CA ARG A 428 20.17 18.03 -10.34
C ARG A 428 20.79 18.96 -11.38
N PRO A 429 21.55 18.47 -12.34
CA PRO A 429 22.10 19.28 -13.42
C PRO A 429 21.07 19.53 -14.53
N GLY A 430 20.39 20.70 -14.52
CA GLY A 430 19.37 21.05 -15.51
C GLY A 430 18.14 20.15 -15.45
N SER A 431 17.75 19.53 -16.58
CA SER A 431 16.59 18.62 -16.68
C SER A 431 16.83 17.21 -16.08
N TRP A 432 18.01 16.95 -15.55
CA TRP A 432 18.34 15.66 -14.94
C TRP A 432 18.22 15.69 -13.43
N THR A 433 17.76 14.59 -12.87
CA THR A 433 17.81 14.31 -11.44
C THR A 433 18.50 12.97 -11.23
N ILE A 434 19.61 12.96 -10.54
CA ILE A 434 20.43 11.77 -10.27
C ILE A 434 20.41 11.55 -8.76
N ARG A 435 20.00 10.33 -8.33
CA ARG A 435 19.98 9.94 -6.91
C ARG A 435 20.82 8.70 -6.69
N GLY A 436 21.59 8.69 -5.64
CA GLY A 436 22.28 7.50 -5.16
C GLY A 436 21.99 7.25 -3.70
N SER A 437 21.76 6.03 -3.30
CA SER A 437 21.58 5.69 -1.88
C SER A 437 22.20 4.34 -1.53
N VAL A 438 22.68 4.24 -0.31
CA VAL A 438 23.10 2.98 0.34
C VAL A 438 22.50 2.96 1.74
N SER A 439 21.98 1.79 2.14
CA SER A 439 21.34 1.65 3.45
C SER A 439 21.47 0.24 3.99
N ARG A 440 21.29 0.12 5.31
CA ARG A 440 21.09 -1.14 6.01
C ARG A 440 19.78 -1.07 6.79
N GLY A 441 19.05 -2.18 6.81
CA GLY A 441 17.84 -2.36 7.60
C GLY A 441 17.76 -3.76 8.17
N PHE A 442 16.73 -4.01 8.97
CA PHE A 442 16.45 -5.32 9.52
C PHE A 442 14.95 -5.61 9.51
N PHE A 443 14.62 -6.90 9.62
CA PHE A 443 13.26 -7.40 9.82
C PHE A 443 13.28 -8.38 10.99
N ALA A 444 12.28 -8.32 11.86
CA ALA A 444 12.10 -9.22 12.99
C ALA A 444 11.16 -10.36 12.58
N PRO A 445 11.63 -11.63 12.49
CA PRO A 445 10.80 -12.75 12.09
C PRO A 445 9.56 -12.93 12.97
N THR A 446 8.45 -13.32 12.34
CA THR A 446 7.18 -13.69 12.98
C THR A 446 6.72 -15.04 12.43
N PRO A 447 5.69 -15.69 13.02
CA PRO A 447 5.13 -16.91 12.46
C PRO A 447 4.48 -16.75 11.08
N PHE A 448 4.22 -15.51 10.65
CA PHE A 448 3.38 -15.18 9.50
C PHE A 448 4.19 -15.04 8.21
N VAL A 449 4.74 -16.16 7.73
CA VAL A 449 5.22 -16.30 6.34
C VAL A 449 4.04 -16.66 5.44
N ASP A 450 4.20 -16.51 4.12
CA ASP A 450 3.11 -16.61 3.15
C ASP A 450 2.38 -17.97 3.21
N GLU A 451 3.13 -19.06 3.31
CA GLU A 451 2.60 -20.42 3.39
C GLU A 451 1.79 -20.66 4.68
N ILE A 452 2.23 -20.07 5.80
CA ILE A 452 1.53 -20.18 7.08
C ILE A 452 0.25 -19.33 7.07
N GLN A 453 0.26 -18.18 6.42
CA GLN A 453 -0.96 -17.40 6.21
C GLN A 453 -1.99 -18.17 5.37
N ALA A 454 -1.54 -18.99 4.41
CA ALA A 454 -2.39 -19.81 3.57
C ALA A 454 -2.90 -21.09 4.26
N ALA A 455 -2.17 -21.66 5.24
CA ALA A 455 -2.41 -22.99 5.80
C ALA A 455 -2.76 -23.00 7.30
N GLY A 456 -2.49 -21.91 8.02
CA GLY A 456 -2.64 -21.80 9.47
C GLY A 456 -1.47 -22.33 10.27
N LEU A 457 -1.53 -22.16 11.59
CA LEU A 457 -0.44 -22.46 12.53
C LEU A 457 -0.37 -23.95 12.94
N SER A 458 -1.37 -24.75 12.60
CA SER A 458 -1.55 -26.10 13.17
C SER A 458 -0.40 -27.08 12.90
N ARG A 459 0.38 -26.86 11.83
CA ARG A 459 1.49 -27.70 11.41
C ARG A 459 2.87 -27.05 11.64
N LEU A 460 2.88 -25.78 12.05
CA LEU A 460 4.10 -25.05 12.34
C LEU A 460 4.66 -25.44 13.71
N GLU A 461 5.97 -25.67 13.79
CA GLU A 461 6.67 -25.75 15.06
C GLU A 461 6.88 -24.36 15.66
N PRO A 462 6.82 -24.23 17.00
CA PRO A 462 7.11 -22.95 17.65
C PRO A 462 8.45 -22.38 17.24
N LEU A 463 8.51 -21.07 17.01
CA LEU A 463 9.74 -20.37 16.63
C LEU A 463 10.83 -20.56 17.68
N ARG A 464 12.03 -20.93 17.26
CA ARG A 464 13.19 -21.13 18.14
C ARG A 464 14.45 -20.70 17.42
N ASP A 465 15.36 -20.08 18.17
CA ASP A 465 16.72 -19.77 17.74
C ASP A 465 16.81 -18.97 16.43
N LEU A 466 15.78 -18.15 16.13
CA LEU A 466 15.79 -17.28 14.96
C LEU A 466 16.61 -16.01 15.22
N GLU A 467 17.34 -15.59 14.22
CA GLU A 467 18.04 -14.31 14.15
C GLU A 467 17.24 -13.31 13.33
N ALA A 468 17.41 -12.01 13.61
CA ALA A 468 16.84 -10.97 12.77
C ALA A 468 17.43 -11.02 11.36
N GLU A 469 16.57 -10.90 10.37
CA GLU A 469 16.99 -10.76 8.98
C GLU A 469 17.56 -9.36 8.76
N THR A 470 18.70 -9.23 8.11
CA THR A 470 19.31 -7.92 7.85
C THR A 470 19.61 -7.75 6.37
N ALA A 471 19.31 -6.58 5.83
CA ALA A 471 19.58 -6.28 4.44
C ALA A 471 20.52 -5.09 4.28
N GLN A 472 21.42 -5.20 3.30
CA GLN A 472 22.20 -4.09 2.75
C GLN A 472 21.67 -3.80 1.35
N THR A 473 21.20 -2.57 1.12
CA THR A 473 20.62 -2.15 -0.15
C THR A 473 21.40 -0.99 -0.76
N ALA A 474 21.45 -0.95 -2.08
CA ALA A 474 22.00 0.16 -2.84
C ALA A 474 21.14 0.45 -4.06
N SER A 475 20.99 1.73 -4.40
CA SER A 475 20.29 2.16 -5.62
C SER A 475 20.97 3.36 -6.26
N LEU A 476 20.87 3.43 -7.59
CA LEU A 476 21.28 4.55 -8.40
C LEU A 476 20.19 4.85 -9.42
N ASP A 477 19.63 6.04 -9.36
CA ASP A 477 18.49 6.50 -10.13
C ASP A 477 18.89 7.68 -11.03
N PHE A 478 18.41 7.63 -12.27
CA PHE A 478 18.57 8.67 -13.28
C PHE A 478 17.19 9.04 -13.80
N SER A 479 16.72 10.23 -13.50
CA SER A 479 15.47 10.78 -14.02
C SER A 479 15.75 11.96 -14.95
N TYR A 480 15.00 12.03 -16.03
CA TYR A 480 15.01 13.15 -16.98
C TYR A 480 13.58 13.62 -17.18
N SER A 481 13.34 14.92 -17.07
CA SER A 481 12.03 15.54 -17.30
C SER A 481 12.22 16.81 -18.11
N ASP A 482 11.62 16.84 -19.30
CA ASP A 482 11.65 18.01 -20.19
C ASP A 482 10.44 18.02 -21.12
N GLY A 483 9.64 19.08 -21.05
CA GLY A 483 8.41 19.21 -21.80
C GLY A 483 7.45 18.02 -21.53
N PRO A 484 6.91 17.36 -22.55
CA PRO A 484 5.95 16.25 -22.40
C PRO A 484 6.60 14.92 -22.00
N TRP A 485 7.92 14.84 -21.89
CA TRP A 485 8.66 13.62 -21.67
C TRP A 485 9.21 13.50 -20.26
N GLU A 486 8.99 12.35 -19.66
CA GLU A 486 9.61 11.93 -18.43
C GLU A 486 10.22 10.55 -18.63
N ALA A 487 11.49 10.36 -18.28
CA ALA A 487 12.18 9.09 -18.33
C ALA A 487 12.90 8.81 -17.03
N ASN A 488 12.87 7.57 -16.58
CA ASN A 488 13.57 7.14 -15.38
C ASN A 488 14.28 5.80 -15.63
N ALA A 489 15.50 5.67 -15.11
CA ALA A 489 16.26 4.44 -15.09
C ALA A 489 16.88 4.24 -13.71
N THR A 490 16.55 3.14 -13.03
CA THR A 490 17.09 2.79 -11.72
C THR A 490 17.86 1.49 -11.79
N LEU A 491 19.05 1.49 -11.22
CA LEU A 491 19.83 0.29 -10.89
C LEU A 491 19.68 0.05 -9.39
N PHE A 492 19.36 -1.17 -8.98
CA PHE A 492 19.20 -1.51 -7.57
C PHE A 492 19.79 -2.87 -7.20
N GLY A 493 20.07 -3.07 -5.92
CA GLY A 493 20.51 -4.34 -5.40
C GLY A 493 20.36 -4.44 -3.90
N ALA A 494 20.11 -5.66 -3.43
CA ALA A 494 20.02 -6.03 -2.03
C ALA A 494 20.80 -7.32 -1.75
N ASN A 495 21.38 -7.39 -0.56
CA ASN A 495 21.87 -8.62 0.06
C ASN A 495 21.14 -8.78 1.38
N ILE A 496 20.55 -9.94 1.61
CA ILE A 496 19.85 -10.27 2.85
C ILE A 496 20.62 -11.38 3.53
N ASP A 497 21.06 -11.14 4.74
CA ASP A 497 21.66 -12.11 5.65
C ASP A 497 20.57 -12.64 6.59
N ASN A 498 20.64 -13.92 6.95
CA ASN A 498 19.70 -14.61 7.83
C ASN A 498 18.24 -14.57 7.33
N ALA A 499 18.00 -14.52 6.00
CA ALA A 499 16.64 -14.64 5.47
C ALA A 499 15.97 -15.90 6.02
N THR A 500 14.67 -15.82 6.30
CA THR A 500 13.93 -16.98 6.80
C THR A 500 13.20 -17.70 5.67
N ARG A 501 13.03 -19.02 5.81
CA ARG A 501 12.17 -19.84 4.97
C ARG A 501 11.47 -20.94 5.78
N LEU A 502 10.43 -21.51 5.21
CA LEU A 502 9.75 -22.67 5.75
C LEU A 502 10.45 -23.96 5.30
N GLU A 503 10.71 -24.88 6.20
CA GLU A 503 11.29 -26.20 5.90
C GLU A 503 10.41 -27.32 6.44
N GLU A 504 10.20 -28.36 5.64
CA GLU A 504 9.59 -29.61 6.11
C GLU A 504 10.58 -30.40 6.96
N ILE A 505 10.21 -30.69 8.20
CA ILE A 505 11.03 -31.46 9.16
C ILE A 505 10.52 -32.88 9.40
N ALA A 506 9.25 -33.11 9.13
CA ALA A 506 8.61 -34.41 9.18
C ALA A 506 7.28 -34.33 8.38
N PRO A 507 6.67 -35.47 8.00
CA PRO A 507 5.35 -35.46 7.41
C PRO A 507 4.37 -34.63 8.25
N GLU A 508 3.69 -33.65 7.63
CA GLU A 508 2.74 -32.73 8.27
C GLU A 508 3.33 -31.80 9.35
N ARG A 509 4.63 -31.53 9.32
CA ARG A 509 5.32 -30.64 10.25
C ARG A 509 6.34 -29.78 9.53
N VAL A 510 6.24 -28.50 9.72
CA VAL A 510 7.13 -27.49 9.14
C VAL A 510 7.72 -26.59 10.22
N GLN A 511 8.86 -26.00 9.94
CA GLN A 511 9.56 -25.09 10.81
C GLN A 511 10.10 -23.88 10.02
N ILE A 512 10.06 -22.71 10.60
CA ILE A 512 10.73 -21.52 10.06
C ILE A 512 12.19 -21.54 10.54
N VAL A 513 13.12 -21.40 9.60
CA VAL A 513 14.57 -21.39 9.87
C VAL A 513 15.25 -20.23 9.16
N ASN A 514 16.36 -19.73 9.70
CA ASN A 514 17.22 -18.82 8.95
C ASN A 514 18.05 -19.58 7.92
N ILE A 515 18.15 -19.05 6.70
CA ILE A 515 18.94 -19.61 5.62
C ILE A 515 20.43 -19.35 5.90
N ASP A 516 21.26 -20.41 5.86
CA ASP A 516 22.71 -20.26 5.95
C ASP A 516 23.28 -19.72 4.64
N GLY A 517 23.62 -18.44 4.65
CA GLY A 517 24.17 -17.71 3.51
C GLY A 517 23.33 -16.47 3.13
N ILE A 518 23.71 -15.86 2.00
CA ILE A 518 23.16 -14.56 1.59
C ILE A 518 22.14 -14.75 0.47
N THR A 519 20.93 -14.26 0.66
CA THR A 519 19.95 -14.05 -0.40
C THR A 519 20.29 -12.76 -1.14
N ARG A 520 20.37 -12.82 -2.47
CA ARG A 520 20.83 -11.71 -3.33
C ARG A 520 19.76 -11.32 -4.32
N MET A 521 19.69 -10.02 -4.56
CA MET A 521 18.81 -9.42 -5.53
C MET A 521 19.52 -8.31 -6.29
N ARG A 522 19.34 -8.24 -7.59
CA ARG A 522 19.91 -7.23 -8.50
C ARG A 522 18.90 -6.93 -9.59
N GLY A 523 18.77 -5.68 -9.95
CA GLY A 523 17.81 -5.36 -10.99
C GLY A 523 17.99 -3.99 -11.62
N THR A 524 17.17 -3.79 -12.65
CA THR A 524 17.04 -2.53 -13.36
C THR A 524 15.58 -2.25 -13.59
N GLU A 525 15.18 -1.02 -13.39
CA GLU A 525 13.84 -0.53 -13.62
C GLU A 525 13.91 0.64 -14.60
N LEU A 526 13.06 0.62 -15.62
CA LEU A 526 12.95 1.66 -16.64
C LEU A 526 11.51 2.14 -16.70
N LEU A 527 11.32 3.44 -16.78
CA LEU A 527 10.02 4.08 -17.00
C LEU A 527 10.17 5.16 -18.05
N LEU A 528 9.21 5.23 -18.96
CA LEU A 528 9.08 6.29 -19.95
C LEU A 528 7.63 6.76 -19.94
N ARG A 529 7.41 8.06 -19.73
CA ARG A 529 6.10 8.69 -19.76
C ARG A 529 6.09 9.81 -20.79
N TYR A 530 5.00 9.88 -21.54
CA TYR A 530 4.67 10.98 -22.42
C TYR A 530 3.30 11.52 -22.06
N LYS A 531 3.20 12.81 -21.74
CA LYS A 531 1.95 13.49 -21.39
C LYS A 531 1.79 14.75 -22.23
N ASN A 532 0.72 14.82 -23.03
CA ASN A 532 0.42 16.00 -23.85
C ASN A 532 -1.07 16.05 -24.20
N ASP A 533 -1.72 17.21 -23.97
CA ASP A 533 -3.11 17.53 -24.37
C ASP A 533 -4.12 16.40 -24.13
N GLY A 534 -4.22 15.92 -22.89
CA GLY A 534 -5.17 14.87 -22.52
C GLY A 534 -4.75 13.46 -22.98
N PHE A 535 -3.57 13.28 -23.55
CA PHE A 535 -3.04 11.97 -23.89
C PHE A 535 -1.81 11.64 -23.04
N THR A 536 -1.89 10.55 -22.29
CA THR A 536 -0.80 10.04 -21.46
C THR A 536 -0.45 8.61 -21.86
N VAL A 537 0.83 8.36 -22.09
CA VAL A 537 1.34 7.00 -22.30
C VAL A 537 2.49 6.75 -21.34
N THR A 538 2.38 5.70 -20.55
CA THR A 538 3.42 5.25 -19.63
C THR A 538 3.86 3.84 -19.98
N GLY A 539 5.14 3.66 -20.26
CA GLY A 539 5.77 2.36 -20.47
C GLY A 539 6.71 2.06 -19.30
N SER A 540 6.67 0.86 -18.77
CA SER A 540 7.57 0.39 -17.72
C SER A 540 8.20 -0.95 -18.07
N TYR A 541 9.41 -1.17 -17.60
CA TYR A 541 10.08 -2.46 -17.70
C TYR A 541 10.96 -2.68 -16.46
N VAL A 542 10.89 -3.90 -15.92
CA VAL A 542 11.71 -4.30 -14.78
C VAL A 542 12.41 -5.61 -15.08
N PHE A 543 13.71 -5.62 -14.82
CA PHE A 543 14.53 -6.81 -14.79
C PHE A 543 14.96 -7.06 -13.35
N VAL A 544 14.73 -8.27 -12.83
CA VAL A 544 15.16 -8.71 -11.50
C VAL A 544 15.86 -10.05 -11.60
N ASP A 545 17.07 -10.12 -11.09
CA ASP A 545 17.82 -11.36 -10.93
C ASP A 545 17.97 -11.65 -9.44
N THR A 546 17.38 -12.75 -8.97
CA THR A 546 17.39 -13.17 -7.57
C THR A 546 18.19 -14.46 -7.43
N SER A 547 18.80 -14.66 -6.27
CA SER A 547 19.41 -15.94 -5.94
C SER A 547 19.56 -16.12 -4.44
N GLU A 548 19.29 -17.33 -3.97
CA GLU A 548 19.48 -17.79 -2.60
C GLU A 548 20.24 -19.12 -2.54
N PRO A 549 20.78 -19.52 -1.39
CA PRO A 549 21.31 -20.87 -1.23
C PRO A 549 20.22 -21.91 -1.52
N ASP A 550 20.57 -22.91 -2.37
CA ASP A 550 19.64 -23.97 -2.75
C ASP A 550 19.27 -24.81 -1.51
N PRO A 551 17.97 -25.02 -1.20
CA PRO A 551 17.54 -25.83 -0.08
C PRO A 551 18.06 -27.28 -0.14
N ASN A 552 18.33 -27.81 -1.34
CA ASN A 552 18.92 -29.14 -1.53
C ASN A 552 20.45 -29.18 -1.32
N GLY A 553 21.07 -28.06 -0.91
CA GLY A 553 22.45 -27.99 -0.43
C GLY A 553 23.53 -27.88 -1.50
N ILE A 554 23.20 -27.75 -2.78
CA ILE A 554 24.20 -27.67 -3.87
C ILE A 554 23.90 -26.49 -4.80
N GLY A 555 24.57 -25.36 -4.57
CA GLY A 555 24.50 -24.22 -5.47
C GLY A 555 23.56 -23.11 -5.01
N ARG A 556 22.87 -22.51 -5.95
CA ARG A 556 21.92 -21.39 -5.72
C ARG A 556 20.72 -21.58 -6.62
N SER A 557 19.54 -21.29 -6.07
CA SER A 557 18.26 -21.21 -6.78
C SER A 557 17.82 -19.75 -6.95
N GLN A 558 16.85 -19.53 -7.83
CA GLN A 558 16.13 -18.26 -7.90
C GLN A 558 14.99 -18.27 -6.87
N LEU A 559 14.64 -17.10 -6.35
CA LEU A 559 13.45 -17.00 -5.49
C LEU A 559 12.19 -17.38 -6.26
N PRO A 560 11.31 -18.19 -5.68
CA PRO A 560 10.03 -18.54 -6.27
C PRO A 560 9.17 -17.29 -6.54
N LEU A 561 8.20 -17.42 -7.46
CA LEU A 561 7.22 -16.40 -7.80
C LEU A 561 7.81 -15.02 -8.16
N THR A 562 9.11 -14.95 -8.49
CA THR A 562 9.78 -13.70 -8.86
C THR A 562 10.14 -13.72 -10.35
N PRO A 563 9.33 -13.09 -11.22
CA PRO A 563 9.61 -13.07 -12.65
C PRO A 563 10.85 -12.23 -12.98
N ARG A 564 11.78 -12.77 -13.78
CA ARG A 564 12.96 -12.01 -14.21
C ARG A 564 12.63 -10.77 -15.03
N HIS A 565 11.53 -10.80 -15.77
CA HIS A 565 11.13 -9.75 -16.68
C HIS A 565 9.66 -9.44 -16.49
N THR A 566 9.35 -8.19 -16.20
CA THR A 566 7.99 -7.65 -16.24
C THR A 566 7.98 -6.37 -17.07
N ALA A 567 6.87 -6.10 -17.74
CA ALA A 567 6.69 -4.87 -18.50
C ALA A 567 5.23 -4.41 -18.40
N GLY A 568 5.02 -3.10 -18.41
CA GLY A 568 3.72 -2.46 -18.41
C GLY A 568 3.63 -1.41 -19.49
N LEU A 569 2.44 -1.25 -20.06
CA LEU A 569 2.07 -0.16 -20.96
C LEU A 569 0.68 0.31 -20.57
N VAL A 570 0.55 1.58 -20.22
CA VAL A 570 -0.74 2.25 -19.96
C VAL A 570 -0.87 3.40 -20.94
N ALA A 571 -1.99 3.48 -21.64
CA ALA A 571 -2.31 4.57 -22.55
C ALA A 571 -3.69 5.12 -22.22
N ILE A 572 -3.77 6.40 -21.90
CA ILE A 572 -4.98 7.09 -21.50
C ILE A 572 -5.21 8.26 -22.43
N TRP A 573 -6.43 8.38 -22.90
CA TRP A 573 -6.95 9.59 -23.51
C TRP A 573 -8.08 10.15 -22.67
N GLU A 574 -7.95 11.40 -22.28
CA GLU A 574 -8.91 12.10 -21.45
C GLU A 574 -9.27 13.47 -22.04
N GLU A 575 -10.54 13.72 -22.17
CA GLU A 575 -11.12 15.05 -22.37
C GLU A 575 -11.70 15.50 -21.02
N HIS A 576 -11.03 16.43 -20.37
CA HIS A 576 -11.30 16.83 -18.99
C HIS A 576 -12.80 17.10 -18.74
N GLY A 577 -13.37 16.44 -17.72
CA GLY A 577 -14.77 16.58 -17.34
C GLY A 577 -15.79 15.98 -18.32
N SER A 578 -15.35 15.22 -19.33
CA SER A 578 -16.22 14.67 -20.38
C SER A 578 -16.06 13.17 -20.59
N HIS A 579 -14.90 12.74 -21.09
CA HIS A 579 -14.66 11.35 -21.48
C HIS A 579 -13.27 10.91 -21.07
N ARG A 580 -13.10 9.64 -20.70
CA ARG A 580 -11.83 8.99 -20.50
C ARG A 580 -11.85 7.62 -21.16
N LEU A 581 -10.78 7.29 -21.88
CA LEU A 581 -10.53 5.96 -22.44
C LEU A 581 -9.14 5.52 -22.02
N GLY A 582 -9.03 4.31 -21.46
CA GLY A 582 -7.78 3.70 -21.03
C GLY A 582 -7.55 2.35 -21.69
N PHE A 583 -6.30 2.07 -21.99
CA PHE A 583 -5.82 0.75 -22.41
C PHE A 583 -4.60 0.37 -21.58
N GLU A 584 -4.58 -0.86 -21.12
CA GLU A 584 -3.50 -1.42 -20.31
C GLU A 584 -3.00 -2.73 -20.87
N ALA A 585 -1.69 -2.94 -20.79
CA ALA A 585 -1.06 -4.19 -21.15
C ALA A 585 0.10 -4.49 -20.21
N TYR A 586 0.02 -5.59 -19.48
CA TYR A 586 1.08 -6.05 -18.57
C TYR A 586 1.62 -7.40 -19.03
N TYR A 587 2.93 -7.51 -19.09
CA TYR A 587 3.65 -8.75 -19.36
C TYR A 587 4.31 -9.26 -18.08
N THR A 588 4.07 -10.51 -17.75
CA THR A 588 4.77 -11.24 -16.68
C THR A 588 5.57 -12.38 -17.32
N GLY A 589 6.88 -12.37 -17.10
CA GLY A 589 7.79 -13.39 -17.56
C GLY A 589 7.64 -14.71 -16.79
N ARG A 590 8.52 -15.67 -17.09
CA ARG A 590 8.56 -16.95 -16.37
C ARG A 590 9.04 -16.73 -14.93
N GLN A 591 8.48 -17.54 -14.02
CA GLN A 591 8.79 -17.58 -12.60
C GLN A 591 9.20 -19.00 -12.24
N GLU A 592 10.18 -19.18 -11.37
CA GLU A 592 10.42 -20.46 -10.70
C GLU A 592 9.27 -20.74 -9.74
N LEU A 593 8.88 -21.99 -9.60
CA LEU A 593 7.80 -22.44 -8.72
C LEU A 593 8.40 -23.45 -7.73
N GLU A 594 8.02 -23.34 -6.48
CA GLU A 594 8.41 -24.25 -5.42
C GLU A 594 7.27 -25.22 -5.16
N ASP A 595 7.58 -26.47 -4.82
CA ASP A 595 6.65 -27.54 -4.45
C ASP A 595 5.44 -27.72 -5.39
N ASN A 596 5.60 -27.35 -6.67
CA ASN A 596 4.57 -27.47 -7.68
C ASN A 596 4.73 -28.80 -8.47
N PRO A 597 3.81 -29.78 -8.27
CA PRO A 597 3.93 -31.09 -8.90
C PRO A 597 3.65 -31.09 -10.41
N PHE A 598 3.10 -29.99 -10.95
CA PHE A 598 2.69 -29.89 -12.35
C PHE A 598 3.78 -29.24 -13.24
N ARG A 599 4.64 -28.40 -12.65
CA ARG A 599 5.70 -27.70 -13.39
C ARG A 599 6.75 -27.06 -12.48
N GLU A 600 7.97 -26.96 -12.96
CA GLU A 600 9.08 -26.25 -12.26
C GLU A 600 9.04 -24.74 -12.52
N ARG A 601 8.47 -24.30 -13.68
CA ARG A 601 8.42 -22.89 -14.10
C ARG A 601 7.08 -22.51 -14.66
N SER A 602 6.60 -21.31 -14.31
CA SER A 602 5.37 -20.74 -14.82
C SER A 602 5.44 -20.48 -16.34
N ARG A 603 4.30 -20.28 -16.97
CA ARG A 603 4.22 -19.73 -18.33
C ARG A 603 4.25 -18.20 -18.27
N PRO A 604 4.90 -17.53 -19.22
CA PRO A 604 4.75 -16.10 -19.37
C PRO A 604 3.35 -15.78 -19.88
N TYR A 605 2.82 -14.62 -19.50
CA TYR A 605 1.49 -14.20 -19.93
C TYR A 605 1.38 -12.68 -20.11
N PHE A 606 0.34 -12.26 -20.87
CA PHE A 606 -0.09 -10.88 -20.97
C PHE A 606 -1.43 -10.71 -20.27
N PHE A 607 -1.56 -9.63 -19.50
CA PHE A 607 -2.83 -9.15 -18.97
C PHE A 607 -3.20 -7.88 -19.72
N LEU A 608 -4.40 -7.82 -20.31
CA LEU A 608 -4.87 -6.65 -21.06
C LEU A 608 -6.15 -6.12 -20.43
N GLY A 609 -6.24 -4.80 -20.33
CA GLY A 609 -7.40 -4.07 -19.80
C GLY A 609 -7.87 -2.97 -20.73
N LEU A 610 -9.16 -2.66 -20.65
CA LEU A 610 -9.81 -1.52 -21.29
C LEU A 610 -10.69 -0.81 -20.26
N LEU A 611 -10.64 0.51 -20.27
CA LEU A 611 -11.41 1.40 -19.41
C LEU A 611 -12.17 2.41 -20.29
N GLY A 612 -13.42 2.67 -19.98
CA GLY A 612 -14.20 3.77 -20.54
C GLY A 612 -14.99 4.48 -19.47
N GLU A 613 -14.93 5.82 -19.44
CA GLU A 613 -15.71 6.66 -18.53
C GLU A 613 -16.34 7.82 -19.33
N VAL A 614 -17.57 8.16 -18.98
CA VAL A 614 -18.30 9.32 -19.56
C VAL A 614 -18.89 10.13 -18.42
N THR A 615 -18.52 11.40 -18.33
CA THR A 615 -18.98 12.33 -17.30
C THR A 615 -20.03 13.30 -17.87
N ARG A 616 -21.10 13.54 -17.11
CA ARG A 616 -22.14 14.51 -17.39
C ARG A 616 -22.51 15.24 -16.12
N GLY A 617 -22.05 16.49 -15.97
CA GLY A 617 -22.20 17.23 -14.72
C GLY A 617 -21.57 16.48 -13.56
N ASN A 618 -22.33 16.20 -12.52
CA ASN A 618 -21.87 15.56 -11.31
C ASN A 618 -21.87 14.02 -11.36
N VAL A 619 -22.18 13.41 -12.51
CA VAL A 619 -22.31 11.95 -12.66
C VAL A 619 -21.34 11.46 -13.71
N SER A 620 -20.53 10.47 -13.36
CA SER A 620 -19.71 9.71 -14.29
C SER A 620 -20.20 8.26 -14.38
N PHE A 621 -20.33 7.73 -15.58
CA PHE A 621 -20.60 6.31 -15.83
C PHE A 621 -19.34 5.66 -16.39
N PHE A 622 -19.01 4.49 -15.87
CA PHE A 622 -17.81 3.76 -16.31
C PHE A 622 -18.12 2.31 -16.66
N LEU A 623 -17.28 1.76 -17.53
CA LEU A 623 -17.27 0.35 -17.91
C LEU A 623 -15.83 -0.07 -18.14
N ASN A 624 -15.41 -1.15 -17.48
CA ASN A 624 -14.07 -1.70 -17.59
C ASN A 624 -14.13 -3.17 -17.99
N ALA A 625 -13.17 -3.59 -18.77
CA ALA A 625 -12.98 -4.98 -19.18
C ALA A 625 -11.54 -5.38 -18.86
N GLU A 626 -11.37 -6.24 -17.87
CA GLU A 626 -10.08 -6.73 -17.39
C GLU A 626 -9.79 -8.14 -17.92
N ASN A 627 -8.51 -8.44 -18.08
CA ASN A 627 -8.03 -9.73 -18.55
C ASN A 627 -8.70 -10.18 -19.87
N LEU A 628 -8.63 -9.30 -20.89
CA LEU A 628 -9.27 -9.51 -22.20
C LEU A 628 -8.88 -10.83 -22.86
N LEU A 629 -7.67 -11.33 -22.60
CA LEU A 629 -7.21 -12.63 -23.10
C LEU A 629 -7.74 -13.81 -22.29
N ASN A 630 -8.47 -13.53 -21.21
CA ASN A 630 -9.02 -14.52 -20.29
C ASN A 630 -7.94 -15.51 -19.81
N ILE A 631 -6.78 -14.98 -19.41
CA ILE A 631 -5.68 -15.77 -18.86
C ILE A 631 -6.10 -16.27 -17.46
N ARG A 632 -5.95 -17.58 -17.26
CA ARG A 632 -6.15 -18.21 -15.97
C ARG A 632 -5.12 -19.31 -15.78
N GLN A 633 -4.57 -19.41 -14.55
CA GLN A 633 -3.67 -20.51 -14.19
C GLN A 633 -4.34 -21.87 -14.43
N THR A 634 -5.58 -21.99 -14.01
CA THR A 634 -6.39 -23.23 -14.08
C THR A 634 -6.68 -23.72 -15.51
N ARG A 635 -6.38 -22.93 -16.55
CA ARG A 635 -6.36 -23.42 -17.94
C ARG A 635 -5.14 -24.27 -18.29
N TYR A 636 -4.11 -24.20 -17.49
CA TYR A 636 -2.81 -24.84 -17.77
C TYR A 636 -2.54 -25.98 -16.79
N ASP A 637 -2.84 -25.77 -15.51
CA ASP A 637 -2.58 -26.72 -14.44
C ASP A 637 -3.72 -26.65 -13.41
N PRO A 638 -4.04 -27.76 -12.73
CA PRO A 638 -4.91 -27.73 -11.58
C PRO A 638 -4.37 -26.77 -10.50
N LEU A 639 -5.27 -26.10 -9.78
CA LEU A 639 -4.91 -25.35 -8.58
C LEU A 639 -4.72 -26.27 -7.39
N LEU A 640 -5.57 -27.30 -7.28
CA LEU A 640 -5.52 -28.29 -6.21
C LEU A 640 -4.32 -29.22 -6.33
N LEU A 641 -3.62 -29.39 -5.22
CA LEU A 641 -2.59 -30.40 -5.05
C LEU A 641 -3.21 -31.81 -5.02
N PRO A 642 -2.56 -32.83 -5.59
CA PRO A 642 -3.03 -34.23 -5.50
C PRO A 642 -2.97 -34.78 -4.08
N GLN A 643 -2.15 -34.19 -3.20
CA GLN A 643 -2.01 -34.48 -1.78
C GLN A 643 -1.78 -33.18 -1.03
N ARG A 644 -2.22 -33.11 0.22
CA ARG A 644 -2.03 -31.93 1.07
C ARG A 644 -0.55 -31.71 1.34
N ALA A 645 -0.06 -30.48 1.20
CA ALA A 645 1.30 -30.10 1.51
C ALA A 645 1.64 -30.32 3.00
N ALA A 646 2.94 -30.41 3.33
CA ALA A 646 3.39 -30.55 4.71
C ALA A 646 3.00 -29.34 5.56
N SER A 647 3.02 -28.13 5.00
CA SER A 647 2.54 -26.87 5.57
C SER A 647 1.03 -26.91 5.91
N GLY A 648 0.26 -27.67 5.16
CA GLY A 648 -1.20 -27.78 5.31
C GLY A 648 -2.02 -27.22 4.15
N GLU A 649 -1.38 -26.67 3.14
CA GLU A 649 -2.03 -26.15 1.94
C GLU A 649 -2.59 -27.24 1.06
N TRP A 650 -3.70 -26.93 0.38
CA TRP A 650 -4.29 -27.76 -0.66
C TRP A 650 -4.09 -27.21 -2.07
N THR A 651 -3.45 -26.05 -2.19
CA THR A 651 -3.25 -25.40 -3.48
C THR A 651 -1.78 -25.21 -3.79
N VAL A 652 -1.45 -25.21 -5.07
CA VAL A 652 -0.18 -24.64 -5.55
C VAL A 652 -0.26 -23.12 -5.51
N ASP A 653 0.89 -22.48 -5.58
CA ASP A 653 1.01 -21.02 -5.69
C ASP A 653 0.26 -20.43 -6.88
N ALA A 654 -0.29 -19.25 -6.70
CA ALA A 654 -0.91 -18.46 -7.76
C ALA A 654 0.15 -17.71 -8.57
N TRP A 655 0.63 -18.30 -9.67
CA TRP A 655 1.60 -17.68 -10.58
C TRP A 655 0.97 -16.87 -11.73
N ALA A 656 -0.35 -16.97 -11.93
CA ALA A 656 -1.14 -16.22 -12.91
C ALA A 656 -2.54 -15.93 -12.34
N PRO A 657 -3.31 -15.01 -12.96
CA PRO A 657 -4.69 -14.73 -12.54
C PRO A 657 -5.55 -15.99 -12.42
N LEU A 658 -6.42 -16.03 -11.43
CA LEU A 658 -7.39 -17.12 -11.22
C LEU A 658 -8.77 -16.75 -11.78
N GLU A 659 -9.17 -15.49 -11.66
CA GLU A 659 -10.52 -15.00 -11.97
C GLU A 659 -10.88 -14.95 -13.47
N GLY A 660 -9.89 -14.89 -14.37
CA GLY A 660 -10.11 -14.81 -15.82
C GLY A 660 -10.68 -13.45 -16.26
N PHE A 661 -11.38 -13.44 -17.43
CA PHE A 661 -12.02 -12.23 -17.94
C PHE A 661 -13.09 -11.72 -17.01
N THR A 662 -13.01 -10.43 -16.66
CA THR A 662 -13.98 -9.74 -15.80
C THR A 662 -14.45 -8.44 -16.47
N LEU A 663 -15.75 -8.22 -16.42
CA LEU A 663 -16.38 -6.97 -16.81
C LEU A 663 -16.94 -6.32 -15.54
N ASN A 664 -16.64 -5.05 -15.32
CA ASN A 664 -17.24 -4.28 -14.24
C ASN A 664 -17.70 -2.92 -14.75
N GLY A 665 -18.70 -2.37 -14.10
CA GLY A 665 -19.23 -1.06 -14.45
C GLY A 665 -20.12 -0.49 -13.37
N GLY A 666 -20.30 0.82 -13.44
CA GLY A 666 -21.05 1.53 -12.42
C GLY A 666 -21.15 3.01 -12.70
N PHE A 667 -21.37 3.75 -11.63
CA PHE A 667 -21.40 5.21 -11.69
C PHE A 667 -20.78 5.83 -10.44
N ARG A 668 -20.27 7.04 -10.63
CA ARG A 668 -19.69 7.90 -9.60
C ARG A 668 -20.45 9.22 -9.56
N LEU A 669 -20.76 9.67 -8.35
CA LEU A 669 -21.41 10.96 -8.07
C LEU A 669 -20.42 11.85 -7.33
N LYS A 670 -20.19 13.08 -7.80
CA LYS A 670 -19.36 14.08 -7.13
C LYS A 670 -20.16 15.35 -6.89
N PHE A 671 -20.05 15.94 -5.71
CA PHE A 671 -20.69 17.19 -5.32
C PHE A 671 -19.69 18.08 -4.58
N GLY A 672 -19.73 19.39 -4.82
CA GLY A 672 -19.01 20.39 -4.04
C GLY A 672 -17.52 20.54 -4.39
N SER A 673 -17.08 20.12 -5.57
CA SER A 673 -15.71 20.34 -6.06
C SER A 673 -15.62 21.63 -6.87
#